data_b86e4cf8edd846e3141f92795abf3cb9
#
_entry.id   b86e4cf8edd846e3141f92795abf3cb9
#
_cell.length_a   1.000
_cell.length_b   1.000
_cell.length_c   1.000
_cell.angle_alpha   90.00
_cell.angle_beta   90.00
_cell.angle_gamma   90.00
#
_symmetry.space_group_name_H-M   'P 1'
#
loop_
_entity.id
_entity.type
_entity.pdbx_description
1 polymer ?
#
loop_
_entity_poly.entity_id
_entity_poly.type
_entity_poly.pdbx_seq_one_letter_code
_entity_poly.pdbx_strand_id
1 'polypeptide(L)'
;MKYIKFQDKNGSFSIENPENYSGLYIPLAGENGLKSAITPSLGGDSKLDQNHFLLEPVSIENLHNNRNTRNFWCKIKGKGYWSACGVSAEQEFQKYTDKQDKNSLEAGFMWQKLHRASEKYGLQSEILSFVTVKGDAEVHLVKITNIEEEEQEITPVAVIPVYGRSADNLRDHRHVTSLLHRIRTTEYGVEVKPVLSFDERGHQKNNTAYFVYGSEGEGTEPESFYPDVEMFIGEGGSFLIPEVVREEKKGVPAGTEIEGKEAVGGIRFASRVLRPHETAVYVVTAGISEKNQLPEETARFYRTEKQVAREFEHVKKHWTEKVNVSFETGDEDRDNYLKWICFQPILRRIYGCSFLPYHDYGKGGRGWRDLWQDCLALLIMEPSVVRQMIVDNYGGVRIDGTNATIIGNRQGEFIADRNNIARVWMDHAFWPFVTTQLYMDQTGDMNVLFEKIPYFKDLQTKRGTAHDEKWSSAYGENQKTESGEIYYGTVLEHILLENLCAFYDVGEHNEMKLHGADWNDAMDMAWENGESVAFTCAYAGNMKNIAEYLRKLQEKEMFDRIEVAEEMEILFTGDRELYESPEKKQQLLRQYTEKCAHDISGNTIVIRLDQLSRNLDEKADWMMENIRRREWVKDGENGWFNGYYDDHKRPVERAENSQVRMMLTSQVFAIMSKTAQKDQIESICKSADKYLFDRQAGGYRLNTNFHEEKFDLGRMFGFAYGEKENGAVFSHMAVMYGNALYKNGYAKEGHKVLETLLDAAMDFENSRMYPGIPEYFDNQGRGLYAYLTGAASWYMLTMITEVFGVRGDLGDLVIAPALMPEQYNENGQASLTMEFAGRKLEICICNPEKKLPSEYKIKTVWCDEKEMKNKQSTCVRIERELLEKLSVKETHRIKVELM
;
A
#
# COMPACT_ATOMS: atom_id res chain seq x y z
N MET A 1 24.75 -11.68 -14.72
CA MET A 1 23.62 -11.89 -15.67
C MET A 1 22.40 -11.25 -15.01
N LYS A 2 21.67 -10.37 -15.71
CA LYS A 2 20.47 -9.79 -15.11
C LYS A 2 19.38 -10.85 -15.02
N TYR A 3 18.87 -11.12 -13.84
CA TYR A 3 17.77 -12.08 -13.63
C TYR A 3 16.46 -11.56 -14.24
N ILE A 4 16.10 -10.31 -13.94
CA ILE A 4 14.93 -9.62 -14.48
C ILE A 4 15.36 -8.87 -15.74
N LYS A 5 14.63 -9.08 -16.85
CA LYS A 5 14.85 -8.41 -18.13
C LYS A 5 13.57 -7.71 -18.54
N PHE A 6 13.58 -6.38 -18.59
CA PHE A 6 12.46 -5.62 -19.11
C PHE A 6 12.32 -5.83 -20.62
N GLN A 7 11.06 -5.93 -21.08
CA GLN A 7 10.73 -6.26 -22.46
C GLN A 7 10.25 -5.03 -23.25
N ASP A 8 9.74 -4.04 -22.53
CA ASP A 8 9.19 -2.81 -23.08
C ASP A 8 9.38 -1.63 -22.11
N LYS A 9 8.90 -0.47 -22.51
CA LYS A 9 8.88 0.75 -21.68
C LYS A 9 7.65 0.85 -20.76
N ASN A 10 6.83 -0.21 -20.67
CA ASN A 10 5.62 -0.23 -19.86
C ASN A 10 5.78 -1.11 -18.60
N GLY A 11 7.01 -1.52 -18.28
CA GLY A 11 7.33 -2.30 -17.11
C GLY A 11 7.13 -3.81 -17.25
N SER A 12 6.82 -4.32 -18.47
CA SER A 12 6.75 -5.77 -18.69
C SER A 12 8.16 -6.37 -18.59
N PHE A 13 8.29 -7.50 -17.90
CA PHE A 13 9.58 -8.15 -17.70
C PHE A 13 9.50 -9.68 -17.87
N SER A 14 10.65 -10.30 -18.04
CA SER A 14 10.81 -11.76 -18.03
C SER A 14 11.88 -12.22 -17.02
N ILE A 15 11.71 -13.46 -16.56
CA ILE A 15 12.64 -14.14 -15.68
C ILE A 15 12.70 -15.64 -16.00
N GLU A 16 13.88 -16.22 -15.97
CA GLU A 16 14.12 -17.64 -16.19
C GLU A 16 14.02 -18.42 -14.87
N ASN A 17 13.43 -19.61 -14.90
CA ASN A 17 13.26 -20.52 -13.77
C ASN A 17 12.66 -19.84 -12.50
N PRO A 18 11.57 -19.06 -12.62
CA PRO A 18 11.00 -18.29 -11.52
C PRO A 18 10.51 -19.17 -10.37
N GLU A 19 10.12 -20.41 -10.61
CA GLU A 19 9.66 -21.35 -9.59
C GLU A 19 10.74 -21.78 -8.59
N ASN A 20 12.01 -21.50 -8.88
CA ASN A 20 13.14 -21.75 -7.98
C ASN A 20 13.25 -20.68 -6.87
N TYR A 21 12.43 -19.66 -6.91
CA TYR A 21 12.46 -18.54 -5.96
C TYR A 21 11.16 -18.52 -5.16
N SER A 22 11.20 -18.93 -3.90
CA SER A 22 10.05 -18.88 -3.01
C SER A 22 9.65 -17.44 -2.66
N GLY A 23 8.39 -17.24 -2.34
CA GLY A 23 7.86 -15.93 -1.95
C GLY A 23 7.60 -14.96 -3.10
N LEU A 24 7.88 -15.35 -4.35
CA LEU A 24 7.57 -14.53 -5.52
C LEU A 24 6.12 -14.77 -5.98
N TYR A 25 5.42 -13.69 -6.28
CA TYR A 25 4.06 -13.70 -6.79
C TYR A 25 3.76 -12.42 -7.57
N ILE A 26 2.76 -12.49 -8.44
CA ILE A 26 2.20 -11.34 -9.15
C ILE A 26 0.79 -11.06 -8.61
N PRO A 27 0.47 -9.82 -8.24
CA PRO A 27 -0.89 -9.42 -7.91
C PRO A 27 -1.74 -9.33 -9.18
N LEU A 28 -2.93 -9.90 -9.16
CA LEU A 28 -3.93 -9.81 -10.24
C LEU A 28 -5.23 -9.29 -9.66
N ALA A 29 -5.78 -8.21 -10.21
CA ALA A 29 -7.05 -7.68 -9.73
C ALA A 29 -7.82 -6.94 -10.82
N GLY A 30 -9.14 -6.85 -10.64
CA GLY A 30 -9.97 -5.87 -11.32
C GLY A 30 -10.05 -4.56 -10.52
N GLU A 31 -10.67 -3.55 -11.10
CA GLU A 31 -10.88 -2.25 -10.42
C GLU A 31 -11.74 -2.40 -9.16
N ASN A 32 -12.78 -3.20 -9.25
CA ASN A 32 -13.70 -3.50 -8.15
C ASN A 32 -14.07 -4.98 -8.26
N GLY A 33 -13.71 -5.81 -7.32
CA GLY A 33 -14.08 -7.21 -7.36
C GLY A 33 -12.93 -8.14 -7.03
N LEU A 34 -12.73 -9.15 -7.88
CA LEU A 34 -11.79 -10.23 -7.63
C LEU A 34 -10.34 -9.72 -7.54
N LYS A 35 -9.64 -10.23 -6.54
CA LYS A 35 -8.22 -9.95 -6.24
C LYS A 35 -7.52 -11.27 -6.00
N SER A 36 -6.42 -11.48 -6.69
CA SER A 36 -5.62 -12.69 -6.58
C SER A 36 -4.15 -12.36 -6.38
N ALA A 37 -3.44 -13.23 -5.69
CA ALA A 37 -2.00 -13.30 -5.71
C ALA A 37 -1.62 -14.62 -6.35
N ILE A 38 -0.73 -14.60 -7.34
CA ILE A 38 -0.42 -15.80 -8.11
C ILE A 38 1.09 -16.01 -8.22
N THR A 39 1.53 -17.22 -7.84
CA THR A 39 2.94 -17.62 -8.01
C THR A 39 3.25 -18.08 -9.44
N PRO A 40 4.53 -18.22 -9.82
CA PRO A 40 4.89 -18.82 -11.11
C PRO A 40 4.32 -20.23 -11.35
N SER A 41 4.07 -20.99 -10.29
CA SER A 41 3.43 -22.32 -10.39
C SER A 41 1.91 -22.26 -10.18
N LEU A 42 1.29 -21.11 -10.37
CA LEU A 42 -0.14 -20.81 -10.24
C LEU A 42 -0.73 -21.06 -8.83
N GLY A 43 0.09 -21.17 -7.80
CA GLY A 43 -0.32 -21.13 -6.40
C GLY A 43 -0.76 -19.74 -5.98
N GLY A 44 -1.20 -19.61 -4.74
CA GLY A 44 -1.68 -18.32 -4.18
C GLY A 44 -3.17 -18.34 -3.85
N ASP A 45 -3.74 -17.21 -3.56
CA ASP A 45 -5.15 -17.07 -3.23
C ASP A 45 -5.96 -16.27 -4.26
N SER A 46 -7.29 -16.23 -4.05
CA SER A 46 -8.21 -15.39 -4.83
C SER A 46 -9.44 -15.09 -3.99
N LYS A 47 -9.87 -13.83 -3.96
CA LYS A 47 -10.96 -13.34 -3.10
C LYS A 47 -11.66 -12.10 -3.65
N LEU A 48 -12.87 -11.84 -3.18
CA LEU A 48 -13.50 -10.51 -3.27
C LEU A 48 -13.08 -9.63 -2.09
N ASP A 49 -13.28 -10.15 -0.91
CA ASP A 49 -13.00 -9.54 0.39
C ASP A 49 -12.63 -10.63 1.41
N GLN A 50 -12.54 -10.24 2.68
CA GLN A 50 -12.17 -11.13 3.78
C GLN A 50 -13.16 -12.25 4.04
N ASN A 51 -14.40 -12.08 3.65
CA ASN A 51 -15.46 -13.05 3.90
C ASN A 51 -15.70 -14.01 2.72
N HIS A 52 -15.12 -13.69 1.54
CA HIS A 52 -15.41 -14.41 0.31
C HIS A 52 -14.12 -14.77 -0.43
N PHE A 53 -13.54 -15.90 -0.07
CA PHE A 53 -12.38 -16.49 -0.74
C PHE A 53 -12.78 -17.59 -1.71
N LEU A 54 -12.38 -17.48 -2.96
CA LEU A 54 -12.49 -18.53 -3.97
C LEU A 54 -11.49 -19.64 -3.68
N LEU A 55 -10.24 -19.28 -3.46
CA LEU A 55 -9.18 -20.19 -3.04
C LEU A 55 -8.83 -19.91 -1.57
N GLU A 56 -8.28 -20.91 -0.90
CA GLU A 56 -7.87 -20.82 0.49
C GLU A 56 -6.87 -19.67 0.70
N PRO A 57 -7.07 -18.83 1.73
CA PRO A 57 -6.13 -17.79 2.07
C PRO A 57 -4.72 -18.32 2.30
N VAL A 58 -3.73 -17.63 1.76
CA VAL A 58 -2.31 -17.97 1.94
C VAL A 58 -1.55 -16.78 2.49
N SER A 59 -0.51 -17.04 3.27
CA SER A 59 0.47 -16.03 3.71
C SER A 59 1.73 -16.12 2.90
N ILE A 60 2.57 -15.10 2.99
CA ILE A 60 3.87 -15.07 2.30
C ILE A 60 4.76 -16.25 2.74
N GLU A 61 4.65 -16.66 3.98
CA GLU A 61 5.47 -17.73 4.58
C GLU A 61 5.12 -19.11 4.02
N ASN A 62 3.87 -19.33 3.63
CA ASN A 62 3.43 -20.62 3.09
C ASN A 62 3.08 -20.58 1.60
N LEU A 63 3.37 -19.49 0.92
CA LEU A 63 2.99 -19.26 -0.47
C LEU A 63 3.52 -20.34 -1.42
N HIS A 64 4.73 -20.82 -1.19
CA HIS A 64 5.39 -21.88 -1.98
C HIS A 64 4.92 -23.30 -1.59
N ASN A 65 4.20 -23.44 -0.50
CA ASN A 65 3.81 -24.72 0.10
C ASN A 65 2.30 -24.89 0.23
N ASN A 66 1.50 -24.00 -0.34
CA ASN A 66 0.06 -24.10 -0.25
C ASN A 66 -0.51 -25.16 -1.18
N ARG A 67 -1.71 -25.63 -0.84
CA ARG A 67 -2.45 -26.66 -1.62
C ARG A 67 -3.40 -26.04 -2.64
N ASN A 68 -3.45 -24.73 -2.74
CA ASN A 68 -4.40 -24.00 -3.57
C ASN A 68 -3.82 -23.69 -4.93
N THR A 69 -3.26 -24.70 -5.56
CA THR A 69 -2.67 -24.55 -6.88
C THR A 69 -3.74 -24.72 -7.93
N ARG A 70 -3.91 -23.73 -8.79
CA ARG A 70 -4.59 -23.88 -10.06
C ARG A 70 -3.70 -24.75 -10.92
N ASN A 71 -4.22 -25.83 -11.47
CA ASN A 71 -3.40 -26.76 -12.24
C ASN A 71 -4.07 -27.18 -13.54
N PHE A 72 -3.22 -27.49 -14.52
CA PHE A 72 -3.64 -28.04 -15.80
C PHE A 72 -2.78 -29.26 -16.12
N TRP A 73 -3.45 -30.40 -16.20
CA TRP A 73 -2.80 -31.69 -16.41
C TRP A 73 -2.96 -32.15 -17.85
N CYS A 74 -1.94 -32.80 -18.37
CA CYS A 74 -2.00 -33.58 -19.61
C CYS A 74 -1.64 -35.02 -19.27
N LYS A 75 -2.60 -35.95 -19.44
CA LYS A 75 -2.27 -37.37 -19.52
C LYS A 75 -1.84 -37.67 -20.95
N ILE A 76 -0.66 -38.26 -21.12
CA ILE A 76 -0.09 -38.56 -22.43
C ILE A 76 -0.09 -40.08 -22.59
N LYS A 77 -0.72 -40.56 -23.65
CA LYS A 77 -0.84 -41.98 -23.95
C LYS A 77 0.55 -42.61 -24.09
N GLY A 78 0.80 -43.65 -23.31
CA GLY A 78 2.09 -44.39 -23.34
C GLY A 78 3.24 -43.70 -22.62
N LYS A 79 3.14 -42.40 -22.20
CA LYS A 79 4.24 -41.67 -21.55
C LYS A 79 3.97 -41.30 -20.08
N GLY A 80 2.72 -41.24 -19.65
CA GLY A 80 2.36 -40.87 -18.27
C GLY A 80 1.50 -39.61 -18.18
N TYR A 81 1.77 -38.78 -17.20
CA TYR A 81 1.04 -37.53 -16.98
C TYR A 81 1.98 -36.39 -16.58
N TRP A 82 1.64 -35.21 -17.00
CA TRP A 82 2.44 -34.02 -16.83
C TRP A 82 1.59 -32.83 -16.38
N SER A 83 2.09 -31.98 -15.47
CA SER A 83 1.48 -30.73 -15.09
C SER A 83 2.04 -29.57 -15.89
N ALA A 84 1.19 -28.87 -16.63
CA ALA A 84 1.57 -27.68 -17.37
C ALA A 84 2.02 -26.53 -16.46
N CYS A 85 1.58 -26.57 -15.19
CA CYS A 85 1.94 -25.57 -14.17
C CYS A 85 3.21 -25.94 -13.40
N GLY A 86 3.76 -27.15 -13.61
CA GLY A 86 4.95 -27.61 -12.88
C GLY A 86 4.67 -28.18 -11.50
N VAL A 87 3.40 -28.53 -11.20
CA VAL A 87 2.98 -29.00 -9.88
C VAL A 87 2.52 -30.45 -9.97
N SER A 88 3.47 -31.35 -9.97
CA SER A 88 3.27 -32.79 -9.81
C SER A 88 4.33 -33.33 -8.86
N ALA A 89 4.10 -34.52 -8.27
CA ALA A 89 5.10 -35.14 -7.41
C ALA A 89 6.43 -35.36 -8.11
N GLU A 90 6.41 -35.68 -9.40
CA GLU A 90 7.64 -35.87 -10.19
C GLU A 90 8.36 -34.55 -10.40
N GLN A 91 7.65 -33.48 -10.79
CA GLN A 91 8.24 -32.16 -11.03
C GLN A 91 8.78 -31.54 -9.74
N GLU A 92 8.08 -31.71 -8.62
CA GLU A 92 8.59 -31.31 -7.30
C GLU A 92 9.89 -32.07 -6.92
N PHE A 93 9.96 -33.36 -7.22
CA PHE A 93 11.16 -34.16 -6.96
C PHE A 93 12.33 -33.76 -7.86
N GLN A 94 12.07 -33.29 -9.09
CA GLN A 94 13.08 -32.87 -10.05
C GLN A 94 13.54 -31.43 -9.89
N LYS A 95 12.84 -30.63 -9.09
CA LYS A 95 13.15 -29.23 -8.85
C LYS A 95 14.61 -29.05 -8.40
N TYR A 96 15.30 -28.06 -8.92
CA TYR A 96 16.71 -27.77 -8.71
C TYR A 96 17.69 -28.83 -9.28
N THR A 97 17.21 -29.76 -10.08
CA THR A 97 18.07 -30.72 -10.77
C THR A 97 18.18 -30.40 -12.27
N ASP A 98 19.09 -31.09 -12.98
CA ASP A 98 19.24 -31.02 -14.44
C ASP A 98 18.07 -31.63 -15.22
N LYS A 99 17.14 -32.30 -14.52
CA LYS A 99 15.92 -32.89 -15.09
C LYS A 99 14.68 -31.99 -14.93
N GLN A 100 14.83 -30.84 -14.28
CA GLN A 100 13.75 -29.87 -14.14
C GLN A 100 13.32 -29.36 -15.52
N ASP A 101 11.99 -29.29 -15.75
CA ASP A 101 11.45 -28.67 -16.96
C ASP A 101 11.99 -27.25 -17.15
N LYS A 102 12.29 -26.86 -18.37
CA LYS A 102 12.63 -25.46 -18.69
C LYS A 102 11.41 -24.60 -18.48
N ASN A 103 11.53 -23.53 -17.70
CA ASN A 103 10.42 -22.63 -17.45
C ASN A 103 10.87 -21.17 -17.41
N SER A 104 9.99 -20.27 -17.84
CA SER A 104 10.18 -18.83 -17.75
C SER A 104 8.84 -18.14 -17.51
N LEU A 105 8.91 -16.93 -16.99
CA LEU A 105 7.76 -16.09 -16.74
C LEU A 105 7.92 -14.76 -17.48
N GLU A 106 6.86 -14.34 -18.15
CA GLU A 106 6.64 -12.95 -18.53
C GLU A 106 5.57 -12.36 -17.64
N ALA A 107 5.73 -11.12 -17.17
CA ALA A 107 4.75 -10.46 -16.34
C ALA A 107 4.72 -8.95 -16.57
N GLY A 108 3.59 -8.35 -16.24
CA GLY A 108 3.36 -6.92 -16.26
C GLY A 108 2.26 -6.56 -15.27
N PHE A 109 1.74 -5.35 -15.37
CA PHE A 109 0.72 -4.89 -14.43
C PHE A 109 -0.56 -5.73 -14.53
N MET A 110 -0.85 -6.49 -13.46
CA MET A 110 -2.03 -7.34 -13.30
C MET A 110 -2.13 -8.54 -14.27
N TRP A 111 -1.01 -9.02 -14.79
CA TRP A 111 -0.97 -10.23 -15.60
C TRP A 111 0.36 -10.96 -15.50
N GLN A 112 0.32 -12.28 -15.71
CA GLN A 112 1.51 -13.09 -15.94
C GLN A 112 1.27 -14.14 -17.03
N LYS A 113 2.36 -14.59 -17.67
CA LYS A 113 2.40 -15.66 -18.65
C LYS A 113 3.52 -16.61 -18.29
N LEU A 114 3.16 -17.85 -17.96
CA LEU A 114 4.10 -18.91 -17.67
C LEU A 114 4.38 -19.71 -18.94
N HIS A 115 5.65 -19.94 -19.24
CA HIS A 115 6.11 -20.86 -20.27
C HIS A 115 6.79 -22.05 -19.61
N ARG A 116 6.49 -23.26 -20.08
CA ARG A 116 7.12 -24.48 -19.60
C ARG A 116 7.30 -25.46 -20.76
N ALA A 117 8.47 -26.12 -20.81
CA ALA A 117 8.75 -27.15 -21.79
C ALA A 117 9.35 -28.37 -21.12
N SER A 118 8.79 -29.55 -21.41
CA SER A 118 9.25 -30.84 -20.93
C SER A 118 9.79 -31.68 -22.06
N GLU A 119 11.09 -31.91 -22.08
CA GLU A 119 11.73 -32.80 -23.06
C GLU A 119 11.28 -34.24 -22.85
N LYS A 120 11.04 -34.67 -21.60
CA LYS A 120 10.57 -36.01 -21.26
C LYS A 120 9.21 -36.33 -21.87
N TYR A 121 8.29 -35.41 -21.82
CA TYR A 121 6.91 -35.58 -22.26
C TYR A 121 6.67 -35.08 -23.69
N GLY A 122 7.62 -34.34 -24.27
CA GLY A 122 7.53 -33.76 -25.60
C GLY A 122 6.42 -32.69 -25.71
N LEU A 123 6.12 -31.99 -24.62
CA LEU A 123 5.10 -30.99 -24.57
C LEU A 123 5.64 -29.65 -24.09
N GLN A 124 5.08 -28.58 -24.63
CA GLN A 124 5.28 -27.21 -24.17
C GLN A 124 3.93 -26.63 -23.77
N SER A 125 3.92 -25.82 -22.72
CA SER A 125 2.76 -25.03 -22.30
C SER A 125 3.05 -23.53 -22.27
N GLU A 126 2.02 -22.76 -22.60
CA GLU A 126 1.94 -21.33 -22.32
C GLU A 126 0.65 -21.10 -21.55
N ILE A 127 0.74 -20.48 -20.36
CA ILE A 127 -0.43 -20.18 -19.52
C ILE A 127 -0.43 -18.70 -19.21
N LEU A 128 -1.34 -17.96 -19.87
CA LEU A 128 -1.61 -16.56 -19.57
C LEU A 128 -2.67 -16.47 -18.48
N SER A 129 -2.38 -15.71 -17.41
CA SER A 129 -3.27 -15.51 -16.28
C SER A 129 -3.47 -14.02 -15.99
N PHE A 130 -4.71 -13.60 -15.81
CA PHE A 130 -5.09 -12.24 -15.43
C PHE A 130 -6.48 -12.23 -14.79
N VAL A 131 -6.79 -11.15 -14.07
CA VAL A 131 -8.16 -10.82 -13.66
C VAL A 131 -8.69 -9.77 -14.62
N THR A 132 -9.95 -9.91 -15.04
CA THR A 132 -10.60 -8.94 -15.94
C THR A 132 -10.62 -7.54 -15.32
N VAL A 133 -10.63 -6.49 -16.13
CA VAL A 133 -10.70 -5.11 -15.62
C VAL A 133 -11.89 -4.92 -14.68
N LYS A 134 -13.02 -5.53 -15.01
CA LYS A 134 -14.24 -5.48 -14.22
C LYS A 134 -14.13 -6.23 -12.88
N GLY A 135 -13.19 -7.17 -12.78
CA GLY A 135 -13.01 -7.99 -11.58
C GLY A 135 -14.07 -9.08 -11.39
N ASP A 136 -14.72 -9.51 -12.47
CA ASP A 136 -15.76 -10.53 -12.42
C ASP A 136 -15.24 -11.94 -12.65
N ALA A 137 -14.03 -12.09 -13.19
CA ALA A 137 -13.39 -13.40 -13.39
C ALA A 137 -11.86 -13.32 -13.38
N GLU A 138 -11.25 -14.37 -12.86
CA GLU A 138 -9.86 -14.74 -13.10
C GLU A 138 -9.83 -15.68 -14.31
N VAL A 139 -8.96 -15.39 -15.29
CA VAL A 139 -8.93 -16.07 -16.59
C VAL A 139 -7.55 -16.67 -16.82
N HIS A 140 -7.53 -17.94 -17.24
CA HIS A 140 -6.34 -18.68 -17.65
C HIS A 140 -6.52 -19.15 -19.09
N LEU A 141 -5.69 -18.64 -20.00
CA LEU A 141 -5.59 -19.14 -21.38
C LEU A 141 -4.42 -20.11 -21.43
N VAL A 142 -4.74 -21.40 -21.64
CA VAL A 142 -3.76 -22.48 -21.65
C VAL A 142 -3.54 -22.95 -23.10
N LYS A 143 -2.29 -22.96 -23.54
CA LYS A 143 -1.87 -23.51 -24.83
C LYS A 143 -0.93 -24.69 -24.58
N ILE A 144 -1.23 -25.83 -25.19
CA ILE A 144 -0.41 -27.05 -25.12
C ILE A 144 0.05 -27.39 -26.51
N THR A 145 1.36 -27.40 -26.72
CA THR A 145 2.00 -27.66 -28.00
C THR A 145 2.78 -28.97 -27.97
N ASN A 146 2.58 -29.84 -28.95
CA ASN A 146 3.43 -30.99 -29.17
C ASN A 146 4.75 -30.53 -29.78
N ILE A 147 5.87 -30.75 -29.09
CA ILE A 147 7.21 -30.36 -29.57
C ILE A 147 8.03 -31.54 -30.16
N GLU A 148 7.40 -32.72 -30.30
CA GLU A 148 8.02 -33.87 -30.94
C GLU A 148 7.65 -33.96 -32.42
N GLU A 149 8.41 -34.77 -33.16
CA GLU A 149 8.19 -35.06 -34.58
C GLU A 149 7.10 -36.11 -34.82
N GLU A 150 6.55 -36.72 -33.76
CA GLU A 150 5.50 -37.73 -33.81
C GLU A 150 4.21 -37.20 -33.20
N GLU A 151 3.08 -37.79 -33.64
CA GLU A 151 1.76 -37.47 -33.06
C GLU A 151 1.70 -37.92 -31.61
N GLN A 152 1.07 -37.12 -30.75
CA GLN A 152 0.81 -37.46 -29.36
C GLN A 152 -0.68 -37.37 -29.01
N GLU A 153 -1.21 -38.39 -28.40
CA GLU A 153 -2.57 -38.35 -27.86
C GLU A 153 -2.54 -37.89 -26.40
N ILE A 154 -3.24 -36.77 -26.11
CA ILE A 154 -3.35 -36.19 -24.79
C ILE A 154 -4.79 -36.19 -24.30
N THR A 155 -4.98 -36.36 -22.99
CA THR A 155 -6.25 -36.10 -22.28
C THR A 155 -6.03 -34.96 -21.29
N PRO A 156 -6.54 -33.75 -21.57
CA PRO A 156 -6.34 -32.58 -20.70
C PRO A 156 -7.35 -32.57 -19.54
N VAL A 157 -6.87 -32.13 -18.36
CA VAL A 157 -7.71 -31.95 -17.16
C VAL A 157 -7.29 -30.67 -16.43
N ALA A 158 -8.20 -29.72 -16.33
CA ALA A 158 -8.01 -28.54 -15.49
C ALA A 158 -8.54 -28.78 -14.06
N VAL A 159 -7.92 -28.14 -13.08
CA VAL A 159 -8.40 -28.20 -11.69
C VAL A 159 -8.10 -26.91 -10.93
N ILE A 160 -9.12 -26.40 -10.26
CA ILE A 160 -9.00 -25.28 -9.31
C ILE A 160 -9.76 -25.69 -8.03
N PRO A 161 -9.08 -25.84 -6.87
CA PRO A 161 -9.76 -26.06 -5.60
C PRO A 161 -10.67 -24.87 -5.26
N VAL A 162 -11.86 -25.16 -4.71
CA VAL A 162 -12.80 -24.10 -4.30
C VAL A 162 -12.93 -24.08 -2.79
N TYR A 163 -12.45 -23.01 -2.18
CA TYR A 163 -12.51 -22.83 -0.72
C TYR A 163 -13.92 -22.41 -0.26
N GLY A 164 -14.51 -21.38 -0.87
CA GLY A 164 -15.90 -20.95 -0.67
C GLY A 164 -16.24 -20.53 0.77
N ARG A 165 -15.32 -19.86 1.47
CA ARG A 165 -15.42 -19.51 2.89
C ARG A 165 -14.77 -18.15 3.16
N SER A 166 -14.94 -17.65 4.40
CA SER A 166 -14.17 -16.50 4.90
C SER A 166 -12.75 -16.91 5.32
N ALA A 167 -11.87 -15.94 5.48
CA ALA A 167 -10.54 -16.16 6.02
C ALA A 167 -10.56 -16.68 7.46
N ASP A 168 -11.53 -16.27 8.26
CA ASP A 168 -11.67 -16.71 9.66
C ASP A 168 -11.85 -18.23 9.77
N ASN A 169 -12.44 -18.83 8.74
CA ASN A 169 -12.65 -20.29 8.71
C ASN A 169 -11.37 -21.12 8.49
N LEU A 170 -10.19 -20.53 8.33
CA LEU A 170 -8.93 -21.29 8.30
C LEU A 170 -8.68 -22.08 9.57
N ARG A 171 -9.19 -21.61 10.70
CA ARG A 171 -9.03 -22.24 12.03
C ARG A 171 -10.15 -23.21 12.36
N ASP A 172 -11.20 -23.26 11.55
CA ASP A 172 -12.35 -24.14 11.77
C ASP A 172 -12.10 -25.55 11.23
N HIS A 173 -12.91 -26.48 11.72
CA HIS A 173 -12.94 -27.84 11.19
C HIS A 173 -13.43 -27.82 9.74
N ARG A 174 -12.55 -28.08 8.81
CA ARG A 174 -12.80 -28.02 7.38
C ARG A 174 -13.96 -28.95 6.95
N HIS A 175 -14.05 -30.13 7.56
CA HIS A 175 -15.18 -31.04 7.34
C HIS A 175 -16.53 -30.39 7.70
N VAL A 176 -16.62 -29.71 8.85
CA VAL A 176 -17.88 -29.07 9.28
C VAL A 176 -18.29 -27.96 8.33
N THR A 177 -17.37 -27.15 7.89
CA THR A 177 -17.65 -26.04 6.96
C THR A 177 -17.96 -26.54 5.54
N SER A 178 -17.37 -27.67 5.10
CA SER A 178 -17.72 -28.28 3.81
C SER A 178 -19.16 -28.82 3.74
N LEU A 179 -19.75 -29.18 4.89
CA LEU A 179 -21.16 -29.61 4.95
C LEU A 179 -22.17 -28.54 4.48
N LEU A 180 -21.73 -27.30 4.45
CA LEU A 180 -22.51 -26.15 3.97
C LEU A 180 -22.54 -26.06 2.44
N HIS A 181 -21.62 -26.70 1.74
CA HIS A 181 -21.50 -26.60 0.29
C HIS A 181 -22.67 -27.28 -0.42
N ARG A 182 -23.18 -26.56 -1.42
CA ARG A 182 -24.11 -27.10 -2.44
C ARG A 182 -23.38 -26.96 -3.77
N ILE A 183 -23.05 -28.08 -4.36
CA ILE A 183 -22.18 -28.14 -5.54
C ILE A 183 -23.05 -28.66 -6.71
N ARG A 184 -22.93 -28.00 -7.85
CA ARG A 184 -23.63 -28.35 -9.08
C ARG A 184 -22.65 -28.30 -10.26
N THR A 185 -22.73 -29.28 -11.13
CA THR A 185 -22.05 -29.22 -12.42
C THR A 185 -22.96 -28.59 -13.48
N THR A 186 -22.38 -27.79 -14.37
CA THR A 186 -23.07 -27.19 -15.53
C THR A 186 -22.45 -27.72 -16.82
N GLU A 187 -22.90 -27.22 -17.98
CA GLU A 187 -22.32 -27.60 -19.28
C GLU A 187 -20.84 -27.22 -19.38
N TYR A 188 -20.38 -26.22 -18.62
CA TYR A 188 -19.02 -25.68 -18.72
C TYR A 188 -18.17 -25.86 -17.46
N GLY A 189 -18.71 -26.26 -16.32
CA GLY A 189 -17.92 -26.36 -15.11
C GLY A 189 -18.69 -26.65 -13.84
N VAL A 190 -18.13 -26.22 -12.72
CA VAL A 190 -18.60 -26.47 -11.37
C VAL A 190 -18.98 -25.18 -10.68
N GLU A 191 -20.16 -25.15 -10.08
CA GLU A 191 -20.65 -24.07 -9.20
C GLU A 191 -20.76 -24.57 -7.77
N VAL A 192 -20.39 -23.71 -6.82
CA VAL A 192 -20.46 -23.98 -5.38
C VAL A 192 -21.23 -22.86 -4.69
N LYS A 193 -22.31 -23.20 -4.01
CA LYS A 193 -23.13 -22.29 -3.23
C LYS A 193 -23.15 -22.74 -1.77
N PRO A 194 -22.33 -22.20 -0.88
CA PRO A 194 -22.48 -22.44 0.55
C PRO A 194 -23.82 -21.89 1.04
N VAL A 195 -24.49 -22.59 1.94
CA VAL A 195 -25.78 -22.12 2.50
C VAL A 195 -25.62 -21.01 3.53
N LEU A 196 -24.48 -21.01 4.25
CA LEU A 196 -24.11 -20.01 5.24
C LEU A 196 -22.68 -19.55 4.99
N SER A 197 -22.38 -18.34 5.38
CA SER A 197 -21.02 -17.84 5.60
C SER A 197 -20.78 -17.59 7.10
N PHE A 198 -19.53 -17.69 7.52
CA PHE A 198 -19.09 -17.39 8.88
C PHE A 198 -18.08 -16.27 8.81
N ASP A 199 -18.31 -15.26 9.59
CA ASP A 199 -17.35 -14.18 9.80
C ASP A 199 -17.33 -13.77 11.28
N GLU A 200 -16.55 -12.80 11.64
CA GLU A 200 -16.48 -12.30 13.02
C GLU A 200 -17.83 -11.81 13.59
N ARG A 201 -18.81 -11.54 12.73
CA ARG A 201 -20.16 -11.14 13.12
C ARG A 201 -21.07 -12.35 13.38
N GLY A 202 -20.55 -13.58 13.18
CA GLY A 202 -21.28 -14.84 13.34
C GLY A 202 -21.82 -15.40 12.03
N HIS A 203 -22.89 -16.19 12.11
CA HIS A 203 -23.49 -16.89 10.98
C HIS A 203 -24.36 -15.96 10.15
N GLN A 204 -24.08 -15.87 8.85
CA GLN A 204 -24.85 -15.10 7.88
C GLN A 204 -25.40 -16.02 6.79
N LYS A 205 -26.59 -15.71 6.27
CA LYS A 205 -27.08 -16.38 5.08
C LYS A 205 -26.18 -16.02 3.89
N ASN A 206 -25.61 -17.04 3.25
CA ASN A 206 -24.74 -16.82 2.10
C ASN A 206 -25.57 -16.42 0.86
N ASN A 207 -25.07 -15.43 0.10
CA ASN A 207 -25.67 -14.95 -1.15
C ASN A 207 -24.68 -14.99 -2.32
N THR A 208 -23.51 -15.63 -2.15
CA THR A 208 -22.47 -15.75 -3.16
C THR A 208 -22.42 -17.14 -3.77
N ALA A 209 -22.04 -17.21 -5.03
CA ALA A 209 -21.72 -18.44 -5.74
C ALA A 209 -20.27 -18.39 -6.23
N TYR A 210 -19.56 -19.46 -6.03
CA TYR A 210 -18.18 -19.65 -6.52
C TYR A 210 -18.25 -20.55 -7.75
N PHE A 211 -17.43 -20.27 -8.76
CA PHE A 211 -17.46 -21.06 -9.98
C PHE A 211 -16.08 -21.31 -10.56
N VAL A 212 -15.94 -22.43 -11.25
CA VAL A 212 -14.82 -22.76 -12.12
C VAL A 212 -15.38 -23.33 -13.40
N TYR A 213 -15.12 -22.67 -14.53
CA TYR A 213 -15.58 -23.07 -15.86
C TYR A 213 -14.41 -23.31 -16.81
N GLY A 214 -14.59 -24.19 -17.77
CA GLY A 214 -13.61 -24.47 -18.80
C GLY A 214 -14.26 -24.65 -20.16
N SER A 215 -13.53 -24.36 -21.21
CA SER A 215 -13.89 -24.61 -22.61
C SER A 215 -12.64 -24.87 -23.45
N GLU A 216 -12.80 -25.53 -24.60
CA GLU A 216 -11.75 -25.51 -25.63
C GLU A 216 -11.68 -24.14 -26.30
N GLY A 217 -10.59 -23.85 -27.00
CA GLY A 217 -10.32 -22.51 -27.55
C GLY A 217 -11.39 -21.92 -28.44
N GLU A 218 -12.20 -22.75 -29.08
CA GLU A 218 -13.34 -22.35 -29.92
C GLU A 218 -14.66 -22.25 -29.12
N GLY A 219 -14.64 -22.54 -27.82
CA GLY A 219 -15.80 -22.48 -26.95
C GLY A 219 -16.54 -23.80 -26.78
N THR A 220 -15.98 -24.93 -27.22
CA THR A 220 -16.53 -26.26 -27.06
C THR A 220 -16.57 -26.69 -25.59
N GLU A 221 -17.62 -27.35 -25.21
CA GLU A 221 -17.88 -27.83 -23.85
C GLU A 221 -16.90 -28.95 -23.44
N PRO A 222 -16.56 -29.08 -22.15
CA PRO A 222 -15.78 -30.20 -21.60
C PRO A 222 -16.55 -31.53 -21.67
N GLU A 223 -15.81 -32.64 -21.54
CA GLU A 223 -16.38 -34.00 -21.57
C GLU A 223 -17.09 -34.39 -20.25
N SER A 224 -16.47 -34.04 -19.09
CA SER A 224 -16.99 -34.40 -17.76
C SER A 224 -16.35 -33.56 -16.66
N PHE A 225 -16.90 -33.71 -15.43
CA PHE A 225 -16.53 -32.86 -14.30
C PHE A 225 -16.20 -33.68 -13.05
N TYR A 226 -15.33 -33.07 -12.18
CA TYR A 226 -15.02 -33.62 -10.86
C TYR A 226 -15.33 -32.54 -9.83
N PRO A 227 -16.53 -32.57 -9.21
CA PRO A 227 -17.02 -31.49 -8.37
C PRO A 227 -16.56 -31.54 -6.91
N ASP A 228 -16.03 -32.69 -6.44
CA ASP A 228 -15.49 -32.78 -5.08
C ASP A 228 -14.06 -33.32 -5.05
N VAL A 229 -13.32 -32.93 -3.98
CA VAL A 229 -11.90 -33.20 -3.83
C VAL A 229 -11.60 -34.71 -3.79
N GLU A 230 -12.38 -35.50 -3.04
CA GLU A 230 -12.16 -36.93 -2.90
C GLU A 230 -12.34 -37.67 -4.24
N MET A 231 -13.35 -37.26 -5.01
CA MET A 231 -13.54 -37.76 -6.37
C MET A 231 -12.37 -37.47 -7.28
N PHE A 232 -11.72 -36.30 -7.10
CA PHE A 232 -10.60 -35.85 -7.95
C PHE A 232 -9.27 -36.53 -7.55
N ILE A 233 -8.89 -36.45 -6.26
CA ILE A 233 -7.61 -36.98 -5.82
C ILE A 233 -7.60 -38.47 -5.50
N GLY A 234 -8.76 -39.07 -5.24
CA GLY A 234 -8.93 -40.43 -4.73
C GLY A 234 -8.81 -40.51 -3.20
N GLU A 235 -9.24 -41.65 -2.62
CA GLU A 235 -9.13 -41.90 -1.19
C GLU A 235 -7.64 -41.96 -0.76
N GLY A 236 -7.23 -41.10 0.13
CA GLY A 236 -5.85 -40.97 0.57
C GLY A 236 -4.90 -40.37 -0.48
N GLY A 237 -5.43 -39.82 -1.59
CA GLY A 237 -4.67 -39.20 -2.65
C GLY A 237 -4.25 -37.76 -2.36
N SER A 238 -3.62 -37.11 -3.33
CA SER A 238 -3.20 -35.72 -3.26
C SER A 238 -3.32 -35.00 -4.60
N PHE A 239 -3.34 -33.66 -4.57
CA PHE A 239 -3.30 -32.85 -5.80
C PHE A 239 -2.00 -32.99 -6.60
N LEU A 240 -0.92 -33.52 -5.99
CA LEU A 240 0.33 -33.78 -6.69
C LEU A 240 0.29 -35.08 -7.53
N ILE A 241 -0.62 -36.00 -7.19
CA ILE A 241 -0.82 -37.27 -7.89
C ILE A 241 -2.31 -37.58 -7.91
N PRO A 242 -3.16 -36.82 -8.61
CA PRO A 242 -4.58 -37.04 -8.58
C PRO A 242 -4.96 -38.37 -9.28
N GLU A 243 -5.80 -39.15 -8.63
CA GLU A 243 -6.19 -40.46 -9.12
C GLU A 243 -6.86 -40.39 -10.51
N VAL A 244 -7.71 -39.39 -10.73
CA VAL A 244 -8.42 -39.23 -12.01
C VAL A 244 -7.49 -38.99 -13.20
N VAL A 245 -6.35 -38.33 -12.98
CA VAL A 245 -5.34 -38.12 -14.03
C VAL A 245 -4.50 -39.35 -14.23
N ARG A 246 -4.10 -40.01 -13.14
CA ARG A 246 -3.29 -41.25 -13.18
C ARG A 246 -4.02 -42.41 -13.88
N GLU A 247 -5.28 -42.61 -13.44
CA GLU A 247 -6.11 -43.77 -13.89
C GLU A 247 -7.05 -43.42 -15.04
N GLU A 248 -7.05 -42.20 -15.56
CA GLU A 248 -7.95 -41.71 -16.61
C GLU A 248 -9.46 -41.91 -16.28
N LYS A 249 -9.83 -41.84 -15.01
CA LYS A 249 -11.21 -41.99 -14.60
C LYS A 249 -12.07 -40.85 -15.15
N LYS A 250 -13.20 -41.22 -15.75
CA LYS A 250 -14.20 -40.24 -16.21
C LYS A 250 -14.92 -39.63 -15.03
N GLY A 251 -15.20 -38.31 -15.13
CA GLY A 251 -15.99 -37.58 -14.16
C GLY A 251 -17.50 -37.79 -14.33
N VAL A 252 -18.25 -36.96 -13.63
CA VAL A 252 -19.71 -36.91 -13.70
C VAL A 252 -20.18 -35.99 -14.83
N PRO A 253 -21.39 -36.20 -15.39
CA PRO A 253 -21.95 -35.33 -16.44
C PRO A 253 -22.43 -33.99 -15.87
N ALA A 254 -22.74 -33.05 -16.74
CA ALA A 254 -23.44 -31.81 -16.41
C ALA A 254 -24.79 -32.10 -15.75
N GLY A 255 -25.22 -31.23 -14.83
CA GLY A 255 -26.47 -31.37 -14.05
C GLY A 255 -26.36 -32.26 -12.82
N THR A 256 -25.15 -32.76 -12.48
CA THR A 256 -24.93 -33.50 -11.23
C THR A 256 -24.93 -32.55 -10.03
N GLU A 257 -25.65 -32.92 -8.99
CA GLU A 257 -25.71 -32.18 -7.72
C GLU A 257 -25.09 -32.99 -6.59
N ILE A 258 -24.24 -32.37 -5.78
CA ILE A 258 -23.58 -32.99 -4.63
C ILE A 258 -23.65 -31.98 -3.46
N GLU A 259 -23.90 -32.53 -2.26
CA GLU A 259 -24.00 -31.70 -1.05
C GLU A 259 -23.01 -32.15 0.03
N GLY A 260 -22.54 -31.21 0.81
CA GLY A 260 -21.79 -31.51 2.01
C GLY A 260 -20.39 -32.09 1.77
N LYS A 261 -19.76 -31.76 0.64
CA LYS A 261 -18.42 -32.21 0.28
C LYS A 261 -17.46 -31.02 0.15
N GLU A 262 -16.18 -31.31 0.24
CA GLU A 262 -15.11 -30.31 -0.07
C GLU A 262 -15.05 -30.13 -1.59
N ALA A 263 -15.27 -28.90 -2.03
CA ALA A 263 -15.49 -28.60 -3.44
C ALA A 263 -14.18 -28.43 -4.22
N VAL A 264 -14.22 -28.82 -5.50
CA VAL A 264 -13.18 -28.57 -6.48
C VAL A 264 -13.79 -28.37 -7.87
N GLY A 265 -13.25 -27.43 -8.63
CA GLY A 265 -13.57 -27.24 -10.03
C GLY A 265 -12.65 -28.10 -10.89
N GLY A 266 -12.89 -29.39 -10.94
CA GLY A 266 -12.20 -30.34 -11.82
C GLY A 266 -12.92 -30.47 -13.15
N ILE A 267 -12.22 -30.34 -14.27
CA ILE A 267 -12.78 -30.27 -15.64
C ILE A 267 -11.94 -31.16 -16.56
N ARG A 268 -12.57 -32.18 -17.16
CA ARG A 268 -11.94 -33.03 -18.15
C ARG A 268 -12.38 -32.62 -19.56
N PHE A 269 -11.44 -32.32 -20.41
CA PHE A 269 -11.66 -32.06 -21.83
C PHE A 269 -11.57 -33.36 -22.67
N ALA A 270 -12.08 -33.34 -23.88
CA ALA A 270 -11.98 -34.45 -24.80
C ALA A 270 -10.52 -34.83 -25.10
N SER A 271 -10.26 -36.14 -25.18
CA SER A 271 -8.93 -36.61 -25.63
C SER A 271 -8.68 -36.18 -27.07
N ARG A 272 -7.45 -35.75 -27.34
CA ARG A 272 -7.06 -35.17 -28.64
C ARG A 272 -5.69 -35.67 -29.08
N VAL A 273 -5.56 -35.96 -30.38
CA VAL A 273 -4.26 -36.22 -31.04
C VAL A 273 -3.69 -34.92 -31.55
N LEU A 274 -2.51 -34.56 -31.06
CA LEU A 274 -1.72 -33.42 -31.52
C LEU A 274 -0.65 -33.87 -32.52
N ARG A 275 -0.71 -33.33 -33.72
CA ARG A 275 0.35 -33.50 -34.74
C ARG A 275 1.64 -32.81 -34.28
N PRO A 276 2.77 -33.09 -34.88
CA PRO A 276 4.00 -32.34 -34.68
C PRO A 276 3.76 -30.83 -34.76
N HIS A 277 4.18 -30.08 -33.73
CA HIS A 277 4.06 -28.63 -33.60
C HIS A 277 2.59 -28.11 -33.56
N GLU A 278 1.60 -28.98 -33.44
CA GLU A 278 0.21 -28.56 -33.25
C GLU A 278 -0.04 -28.10 -31.83
N THR A 279 -0.81 -27.01 -31.70
CA THR A 279 -1.20 -26.41 -30.42
C THR A 279 -2.69 -26.61 -30.17
N ALA A 280 -3.02 -27.14 -28.99
CA ALA A 280 -4.40 -27.14 -28.47
C ALA A 280 -4.56 -25.96 -27.50
N VAL A 281 -5.73 -25.35 -27.53
CA VAL A 281 -6.04 -24.15 -26.71
C VAL A 281 -7.22 -24.45 -25.80
N TYR A 282 -7.10 -24.05 -24.53
CA TYR A 282 -8.12 -24.17 -23.51
C TYR A 282 -8.27 -22.86 -22.75
N VAL A 283 -9.49 -22.57 -22.31
CA VAL A 283 -9.81 -21.44 -21.46
C VAL A 283 -10.34 -21.97 -20.14
N VAL A 284 -9.78 -21.52 -19.03
CA VAL A 284 -10.29 -21.80 -17.69
C VAL A 284 -10.60 -20.48 -17.02
N THR A 285 -11.81 -20.34 -16.50
CA THR A 285 -12.23 -19.13 -15.76
C THR A 285 -12.71 -19.50 -14.38
N ALA A 286 -12.38 -18.68 -13.38
CA ALA A 286 -12.82 -18.88 -12.01
C ALA A 286 -13.27 -17.54 -11.41
N GLY A 287 -14.23 -17.58 -10.51
CA GLY A 287 -14.74 -16.33 -9.95
C GLY A 287 -15.74 -16.52 -8.83
N ILE A 288 -16.23 -15.39 -8.36
CA ILE A 288 -17.24 -15.27 -7.32
C ILE A 288 -18.36 -14.39 -7.88
N SER A 289 -19.57 -14.94 -7.97
CA SER A 289 -20.76 -14.17 -8.35
C SER A 289 -21.51 -13.74 -7.10
N GLU A 290 -21.73 -12.46 -6.97
CA GLU A 290 -22.57 -11.90 -5.92
C GLU A 290 -24.06 -11.95 -6.30
N LYS A 291 -24.86 -11.58 -5.34
CA LYS A 291 -26.31 -11.53 -5.38
C LYS A 291 -26.89 -11.13 -6.74
N ASN A 292 -27.72 -12.00 -7.33
CA ASN A 292 -28.46 -11.79 -8.58
C ASN A 292 -27.64 -11.88 -9.89
N GLN A 293 -26.36 -12.23 -9.85
CA GLN A 293 -25.60 -12.55 -11.05
C GLN A 293 -25.50 -14.07 -11.22
N LEU A 294 -25.80 -14.56 -12.42
CA LEU A 294 -25.56 -15.96 -12.72
C LEU A 294 -24.11 -16.15 -13.16
N PRO A 295 -23.37 -17.10 -12.59
CA PRO A 295 -22.00 -17.40 -13.00
C PRO A 295 -21.84 -17.60 -14.50
N GLU A 296 -22.78 -18.27 -15.14
CA GLU A 296 -22.80 -18.53 -16.58
C GLU A 296 -22.86 -17.24 -17.43
N GLU A 297 -23.57 -16.22 -16.96
CA GLU A 297 -23.66 -14.94 -17.66
C GLU A 297 -22.30 -14.22 -17.73
N THR A 298 -21.53 -14.35 -16.64
CA THR A 298 -20.16 -13.80 -16.59
C THR A 298 -19.23 -14.62 -17.47
N ALA A 299 -19.17 -15.92 -17.27
CA ALA A 299 -18.22 -16.80 -17.94
C ALA A 299 -18.39 -16.87 -19.47
N ARG A 300 -19.60 -16.67 -19.98
CA ARG A 300 -19.85 -16.70 -21.46
C ARG A 300 -19.03 -15.66 -22.24
N PHE A 301 -18.57 -14.60 -21.58
CA PHE A 301 -17.75 -13.56 -22.22
C PHE A 301 -16.28 -13.97 -22.39
N TYR A 302 -15.87 -15.08 -21.75
CA TYR A 302 -14.48 -15.54 -21.70
C TYR A 302 -14.32 -17.01 -22.10
N ARG A 303 -15.14 -17.50 -23.05
CA ARG A 303 -15.14 -18.92 -23.48
C ARG A 303 -14.22 -19.24 -24.64
N THR A 304 -13.84 -18.24 -25.42
CA THR A 304 -13.01 -18.49 -26.61
C THR A 304 -11.68 -17.75 -26.51
N GLU A 305 -10.65 -18.30 -27.16
CA GLU A 305 -9.33 -17.67 -27.26
C GLU A 305 -9.45 -16.21 -27.73
N LYS A 306 -10.28 -15.94 -28.73
CA LYS A 306 -10.49 -14.60 -29.28
C LYS A 306 -11.07 -13.62 -28.25
N GLN A 307 -12.03 -14.07 -27.44
CA GLN A 307 -12.61 -13.25 -26.37
C GLN A 307 -11.57 -12.94 -25.30
N VAL A 308 -10.83 -13.98 -24.88
CA VAL A 308 -9.76 -13.83 -23.88
C VAL A 308 -8.64 -12.91 -24.37
N ALA A 309 -8.18 -13.07 -25.61
CA ALA A 309 -7.17 -12.21 -26.19
C ALA A 309 -7.60 -10.73 -26.22
N ARG A 310 -8.88 -10.47 -26.57
CA ARG A 310 -9.43 -9.10 -26.54
C ARG A 310 -9.46 -8.51 -25.13
N GLU A 311 -9.88 -9.29 -24.14
CA GLU A 311 -9.93 -8.82 -22.74
C GLU A 311 -8.50 -8.61 -22.20
N PHE A 312 -7.55 -9.47 -22.55
CA PHE A 312 -6.17 -9.30 -22.18
C PHE A 312 -5.56 -7.98 -22.70
N GLU A 313 -5.81 -7.62 -23.95
CA GLU A 313 -5.38 -6.30 -24.48
C GLU A 313 -6.05 -5.14 -23.73
N HIS A 314 -7.31 -5.30 -23.32
CA HIS A 314 -8.01 -4.33 -22.49
C HIS A 314 -7.36 -4.21 -21.10
N VAL A 315 -7.03 -5.32 -20.45
CA VAL A 315 -6.32 -5.35 -19.14
C VAL A 315 -4.97 -4.64 -19.24
N LYS A 316 -4.13 -5.00 -20.23
CA LYS A 316 -2.82 -4.35 -20.40
C LYS A 316 -2.95 -2.85 -20.58
N LYS A 317 -3.83 -2.44 -21.48
CA LYS A 317 -4.06 -1.01 -21.76
C LYS A 317 -4.53 -0.27 -20.51
N HIS A 318 -5.55 -0.81 -19.84
CA HIS A 318 -6.15 -0.17 -18.67
C HIS A 318 -5.12 0.09 -17.57
N TRP A 319 -4.35 -0.93 -17.17
CA TRP A 319 -3.38 -0.78 -16.08
C TRP A 319 -2.16 0.05 -16.49
N THR A 320 -1.75 0.01 -17.75
CA THR A 320 -0.67 0.89 -18.23
C THR A 320 -1.11 2.36 -18.20
N GLU A 321 -2.38 2.66 -18.55
CA GLU A 321 -2.93 4.01 -18.51
C GLU A 321 -3.17 4.51 -17.08
N LYS A 322 -3.47 3.62 -16.13
CA LYS A 322 -3.59 3.96 -14.71
C LYS A 322 -2.27 4.40 -14.08
N VAL A 323 -1.16 3.82 -14.50
CA VAL A 323 0.18 4.27 -14.09
C VAL A 323 0.58 5.47 -14.96
N ASN A 324 -0.08 6.60 -14.72
CA ASN A 324 0.04 7.82 -15.54
C ASN A 324 1.23 8.72 -15.18
N VAL A 325 2.12 8.24 -14.30
CA VAL A 325 3.39 8.86 -13.95
C VAL A 325 4.53 8.03 -14.52
N SER A 326 5.48 8.67 -15.19
CA SER A 326 6.70 8.02 -15.70
C SER A 326 7.90 8.95 -15.66
N PHE A 327 9.07 8.35 -15.43
CA PHE A 327 10.35 9.01 -15.38
C PHE A 327 11.21 8.54 -16.57
N GLU A 328 12.04 9.43 -17.11
CA GLU A 328 13.11 9.11 -18.06
C GLU A 328 14.41 9.73 -17.52
N THR A 329 15.25 8.91 -16.91
CA THR A 329 16.51 9.31 -16.27
C THR A 329 17.74 8.85 -17.06
N GLY A 330 17.53 8.27 -18.27
CA GLY A 330 18.62 7.76 -19.09
C GLY A 330 19.08 6.33 -18.77
N ASP A 331 18.53 5.71 -17.74
CA ASP A 331 18.66 4.28 -17.42
C ASP A 331 17.30 3.60 -17.55
N GLU A 332 17.08 2.91 -18.67
CA GLU A 332 15.78 2.30 -19.00
C GLU A 332 15.32 1.23 -17.99
N ASP A 333 16.26 0.50 -17.40
CA ASP A 333 15.90 -0.49 -16.37
C ASP A 333 15.41 0.19 -15.09
N ARG A 334 16.07 1.28 -14.67
CA ARG A 334 15.64 2.09 -13.52
C ARG A 334 14.30 2.76 -13.78
N ASP A 335 14.10 3.31 -14.97
CA ASP A 335 12.85 3.97 -15.36
C ASP A 335 11.69 2.97 -15.33
N ASN A 336 11.87 1.75 -15.83
CA ASN A 336 10.87 0.67 -15.74
C ASN A 336 10.64 0.22 -14.27
N TYR A 337 11.70 0.18 -13.46
CA TYR A 337 11.56 -0.14 -12.05
C TYR A 337 10.77 0.92 -11.28
N LEU A 338 11.03 2.20 -11.54
CA LEU A 338 10.28 3.33 -11.00
C LEU A 338 8.80 3.27 -11.41
N LYS A 339 8.50 2.75 -12.59
CA LYS A 339 7.12 2.55 -13.03
C LYS A 339 6.37 1.52 -12.17
N TRP A 340 7.04 0.44 -11.75
CA TRP A 340 6.50 -0.51 -10.78
C TRP A 340 6.29 0.12 -9.40
N ILE A 341 7.20 0.99 -8.97
CA ILE A 341 7.02 1.76 -7.73
C ILE A 341 5.77 2.64 -7.82
N CYS A 342 5.53 3.30 -8.96
CA CYS A 342 4.30 4.08 -9.20
C CYS A 342 3.03 3.21 -9.27
N PHE A 343 3.15 1.93 -9.61
CA PHE A 343 2.03 0.99 -9.60
C PHE A 343 1.62 0.54 -8.19
N GLN A 344 2.56 0.48 -7.24
CA GLN A 344 2.30 -0.03 -5.88
C GLN A 344 1.21 0.76 -5.11
N PRO A 345 1.09 2.10 -5.18
CA PRO A 345 -0.04 2.82 -4.57
C PRO A 345 -1.40 2.39 -5.10
N ILE A 346 -1.49 2.02 -6.39
CA ILE A 346 -2.72 1.47 -6.97
C ILE A 346 -3.04 0.10 -6.35
N LEU A 347 -2.01 -0.75 -6.16
CA LEU A 347 -2.18 -2.02 -5.46
C LEU A 347 -2.67 -1.81 -4.03
N ARG A 348 -2.12 -0.84 -3.31
CA ARG A 348 -2.58 -0.51 -1.96
C ARG A 348 -4.04 -0.03 -1.94
N ARG A 349 -4.46 0.75 -2.92
CA ARG A 349 -5.87 1.15 -3.07
C ARG A 349 -6.78 -0.07 -3.23
N ILE A 350 -6.36 -1.07 -3.99
CA ILE A 350 -7.17 -2.25 -4.30
C ILE A 350 -7.14 -3.28 -3.16
N TYR A 351 -5.96 -3.61 -2.68
CA TYR A 351 -5.75 -4.71 -1.72
C TYR A 351 -5.81 -4.26 -0.26
N GLY A 352 -5.55 -3.01 0.07
CA GLY A 352 -5.54 -2.50 1.43
C GLY A 352 -4.17 -2.51 2.09
N CYS A 353 -4.03 -3.12 3.27
CA CYS A 353 -2.82 -3.05 4.10
C CYS A 353 -1.64 -3.88 3.61
N SER A 354 -0.57 -3.96 4.44
CA SER A 354 0.80 -4.27 4.05
C SER A 354 1.08 -5.70 3.61
N PHE A 355 0.19 -6.65 3.86
CA PHE A 355 0.49 -8.07 3.63
C PHE A 355 -0.23 -8.61 2.42
N LEU A 356 0.50 -9.08 1.44
CA LEU A 356 0.02 -9.88 0.35
C LEU A 356 0.77 -11.23 0.38
N PRO A 357 0.16 -12.37 0.05
CA PRO A 357 -1.22 -12.53 -0.44
C PRO A 357 -2.31 -12.49 0.63
N TYR A 358 -2.05 -13.03 1.83
CA TYR A 358 -3.00 -12.96 2.93
C TYR A 358 -2.62 -11.85 3.90
N HIS A 359 -3.46 -10.85 3.96
CA HIS A 359 -3.35 -9.83 4.99
C HIS A 359 -4.72 -9.37 5.30
N ASP A 360 -5.05 -9.44 6.51
CA ASP A 360 -6.31 -8.92 6.90
C ASP A 360 -6.35 -8.66 8.38
N TYR A 361 -7.06 -7.64 8.69
CA TYR A 361 -7.37 -7.27 10.03
C TYR A 361 -8.71 -7.88 10.51
N GLY A 362 -9.20 -8.92 9.85
CA GLY A 362 -10.37 -9.67 10.25
C GLY A 362 -11.70 -9.00 9.96
N LYS A 363 -11.77 -7.67 9.93
CA LYS A 363 -13.01 -6.89 9.72
C LYS A 363 -13.11 -6.20 8.37
N GLY A 364 -12.07 -6.29 7.57
CA GLY A 364 -11.93 -5.49 6.35
C GLY A 364 -11.62 -4.02 6.68
N GLY A 365 -11.45 -3.22 5.63
CA GLY A 365 -11.08 -1.82 5.77
C GLY A 365 -9.58 -1.57 5.74
N ARG A 366 -9.18 -0.37 6.09
CA ARG A 366 -7.79 0.11 6.01
C ARG A 366 -7.36 0.75 7.30
N GLY A 367 -6.09 0.60 7.64
CA GLY A 367 -5.48 1.35 8.71
C GLY A 367 -5.63 2.86 8.48
N TRP A 368 -5.94 3.61 9.53
CA TRP A 368 -6.14 5.06 9.46
C TRP A 368 -4.95 5.77 8.81
N ARG A 369 -3.74 5.61 9.38
CA ARG A 369 -2.53 6.26 8.86
C ARG A 369 -2.18 5.80 7.45
N ASP A 370 -2.45 4.53 7.14
CA ASP A 370 -2.13 3.95 5.84
C ASP A 370 -2.91 4.61 4.71
N LEU A 371 -4.22 4.82 4.90
CA LEU A 371 -5.05 5.45 3.89
C LEU A 371 -4.62 6.89 3.61
N TRP A 372 -4.36 7.69 4.66
CA TRP A 372 -3.93 9.07 4.48
C TRP A 372 -2.61 9.18 3.72
N GLN A 373 -1.67 8.28 4.00
CA GLN A 373 -0.39 8.26 3.29
C GLN A 373 -0.51 7.70 1.86
N ASP A 374 -1.38 6.73 1.63
CA ASP A 374 -1.67 6.22 0.28
C ASP A 374 -2.28 7.33 -0.60
N CYS A 375 -3.10 8.20 -0.03
CA CYS A 375 -3.67 9.35 -0.73
C CYS A 375 -2.61 10.34 -1.24
N LEU A 376 -1.40 10.40 -0.70
CA LEU A 376 -0.32 11.26 -1.21
C LEU A 376 0.04 10.94 -2.66
N ALA A 377 0.11 9.65 -3.01
CA ALA A 377 0.38 9.23 -4.39
C ALA A 377 -0.88 9.28 -5.27
N LEU A 378 -2.03 8.88 -4.73
CA LEU A 378 -3.30 8.91 -5.46
C LEU A 378 -3.71 10.34 -5.85
N LEU A 379 -3.37 11.33 -5.04
CA LEU A 379 -3.58 12.75 -5.32
C LEU A 379 -2.90 13.20 -6.61
N ILE A 380 -1.74 12.61 -6.93
CA ILE A 380 -1.00 12.90 -8.16
C ILE A 380 -1.57 12.13 -9.34
N MET A 381 -1.96 10.86 -9.15
CA MET A 381 -2.43 9.98 -10.23
C MET A 381 -3.94 10.08 -10.49
N GLU A 382 -4.76 10.20 -9.45
CA GLU A 382 -6.23 10.20 -9.50
C GLU A 382 -6.84 11.29 -8.59
N PRO A 383 -6.53 12.58 -8.79
CA PRO A 383 -6.88 13.64 -7.85
C PRO A 383 -8.39 13.83 -7.63
N SER A 384 -9.21 13.50 -8.60
CA SER A 384 -10.68 13.68 -8.53
C SER A 384 -11.35 12.83 -7.46
N VAL A 385 -10.77 11.70 -7.08
CA VAL A 385 -11.31 10.77 -6.08
C VAL A 385 -10.92 11.21 -4.66
N VAL A 386 -9.76 11.87 -4.52
CA VAL A 386 -9.16 12.13 -3.21
C VAL A 386 -9.89 13.20 -2.41
N ARG A 387 -10.50 14.20 -3.07
CA ARG A 387 -11.26 15.25 -2.34
C ARG A 387 -12.35 14.68 -1.44
N GLN A 388 -13.17 13.82 -2.02
CA GLN A 388 -14.28 13.23 -1.25
C GLN A 388 -13.76 12.31 -0.14
N MET A 389 -12.69 11.54 -0.42
CA MET A 389 -12.04 10.72 0.61
C MET A 389 -11.53 11.56 1.79
N ILE A 390 -10.89 12.71 1.52
CA ILE A 390 -10.43 13.62 2.56
C ILE A 390 -11.60 14.07 3.43
N VAL A 391 -12.65 14.63 2.83
CA VAL A 391 -13.82 15.14 3.57
C VAL A 391 -14.45 14.03 4.40
N ASP A 392 -14.77 12.90 3.79
CA ASP A 392 -15.48 11.80 4.47
C ASP A 392 -14.67 11.21 5.62
N ASN A 393 -13.34 11.09 5.44
CA ASN A 393 -12.48 10.45 6.43
C ASN A 393 -12.25 11.33 7.67
N TYR A 394 -12.41 12.66 7.60
CA TYR A 394 -12.45 13.47 8.81
C TYR A 394 -13.62 13.11 9.73
N GLY A 395 -14.68 12.49 9.20
CA GLY A 395 -15.76 11.93 10.01
C GLY A 395 -15.33 10.82 10.99
N GLY A 396 -14.12 10.30 10.88
CA GLY A 396 -13.53 9.33 11.83
C GLY A 396 -12.76 9.97 13.00
N VAL A 397 -12.68 11.29 13.06
CA VAL A 397 -12.09 12.04 14.19
C VAL A 397 -13.12 12.11 15.32
N ARG A 398 -12.70 11.83 16.56
CA ARG A 398 -13.53 12.03 17.76
C ARG A 398 -13.40 13.44 18.29
N ILE A 399 -14.43 13.90 19.01
CA ILE A 399 -14.43 15.24 19.62
C ILE A 399 -13.33 15.45 20.67
N ASP A 400 -12.65 14.41 21.13
CA ASP A 400 -11.50 14.49 22.00
C ASP A 400 -10.13 14.54 21.27
N GLY A 401 -10.16 14.68 19.95
CA GLY A 401 -8.98 14.77 19.09
C GLY A 401 -8.28 13.43 18.84
N THR A 402 -8.90 12.31 19.18
CA THR A 402 -8.45 10.97 18.78
C THR A 402 -9.18 10.51 17.52
N ASN A 403 -8.76 9.37 16.95
CA ASN A 403 -9.25 8.87 15.68
C ASN A 403 -9.75 7.44 15.81
N ALA A 404 -10.66 7.05 14.94
CA ALA A 404 -10.90 5.65 14.67
C ALA A 404 -9.59 5.00 14.16
N THR A 405 -9.40 3.72 14.43
CA THR A 405 -8.18 3.01 14.04
C THR A 405 -8.26 2.49 12.60
N ILE A 406 -9.46 2.13 12.16
CA ILE A 406 -9.72 1.53 10.85
C ILE A 406 -10.81 2.34 10.14
N ILE A 407 -10.58 2.60 8.85
CA ILE A 407 -11.58 3.12 7.91
C ILE A 407 -12.20 1.91 7.23
N GLY A 408 -13.51 1.75 7.36
CA GLY A 408 -14.25 0.60 6.85
C GLY A 408 -14.36 0.56 5.34
N ASN A 409 -15.06 -0.46 4.82
CA ASN A 409 -15.23 -0.66 3.39
C ASN A 409 -16.30 0.25 2.77
N ARG A 410 -17.15 0.83 3.58
CA ARG A 410 -18.18 1.77 3.15
C ARG A 410 -17.74 3.19 3.47
N GLN A 411 -18.17 4.12 2.63
CA GLN A 411 -17.97 5.55 2.87
C GLN A 411 -18.57 5.96 4.22
N GLY A 412 -17.78 6.63 5.07
CA GLY A 412 -18.20 7.06 6.41
C GLY A 412 -18.31 5.94 7.44
N GLU A 413 -17.83 4.74 7.15
CA GLU A 413 -17.74 3.64 8.10
C GLU A 413 -16.39 3.67 8.83
N PHE A 414 -16.44 3.72 10.15
CA PHE A 414 -15.25 3.73 11.00
C PHE A 414 -15.31 2.65 12.07
N ILE A 415 -14.16 2.07 12.39
CA ILE A 415 -14.03 1.01 13.39
C ILE A 415 -12.99 1.46 14.40
N ALA A 416 -13.35 1.37 15.69
CA ALA A 416 -12.50 1.83 16.78
C ALA A 416 -11.15 1.11 16.81
N ASP A 417 -11.18 -0.21 16.77
CA ASP A 417 -10.01 -1.11 16.62
C ASP A 417 -10.49 -2.52 16.25
N ARG A 418 -9.53 -3.38 15.90
CA ARG A 418 -9.71 -4.82 15.79
C ARG A 418 -10.25 -5.34 17.08
N ASN A 419 -10.98 -6.07 17.43
CA ASN A 419 -11.40 -6.64 18.74
C ASN A 419 -12.08 -5.66 19.69
N ASN A 420 -12.53 -4.50 19.21
CA ASN A 420 -13.14 -3.44 20.02
C ASN A 420 -12.25 -2.96 21.21
N ILE A 421 -10.95 -3.13 21.10
CA ILE A 421 -9.98 -2.59 22.05
C ILE A 421 -9.61 -1.19 21.54
N ALA A 422 -9.91 -0.18 22.32
CA ALA A 422 -9.47 1.16 21.99
C ALA A 422 -7.96 1.25 22.13
N ARG A 423 -7.34 1.66 21.05
CA ARG A 423 -5.95 2.12 21.08
C ARG A 423 -5.93 3.56 20.59
N VAL A 424 -5.32 4.42 21.36
CA VAL A 424 -4.95 5.74 20.89
C VAL A 424 -3.58 5.62 20.24
N TRP A 425 -3.55 5.79 18.93
CA TRP A 425 -2.33 5.90 18.14
C TRP A 425 -1.99 7.39 18.05
N MET A 426 -0.92 7.80 18.72
CA MET A 426 -0.66 9.23 18.88
C MET A 426 -0.31 9.94 17.56
N ASP A 427 0.14 9.22 16.55
CA ASP A 427 0.45 9.74 15.21
C ASP A 427 -0.77 9.90 14.29
N HIS A 428 -1.89 9.27 14.61
CA HIS A 428 -3.07 9.24 13.73
C HIS A 428 -3.59 10.63 13.40
N ALA A 429 -3.58 11.54 14.35
CA ALA A 429 -4.01 12.91 14.19
C ALA A 429 -3.02 13.82 13.42
N PHE A 430 -1.84 13.30 13.09
CA PHE A 430 -0.84 14.04 12.30
C PHE A 430 -1.09 13.93 10.78
N TRP A 431 -1.43 12.73 10.28
CA TRP A 431 -1.47 12.41 8.86
C TRP A 431 -2.58 13.09 8.07
N PRO A 432 -3.79 13.31 8.61
CA PRO A 432 -4.89 13.96 7.89
C PRO A 432 -4.50 15.33 7.33
N PHE A 433 -3.83 16.16 8.12
CA PHE A 433 -3.41 17.47 7.64
C PHE A 433 -2.30 17.39 6.59
N VAL A 434 -1.34 16.46 6.69
CA VAL A 434 -0.28 16.27 5.67
C VAL A 434 -0.89 16.03 4.29
N THR A 435 -1.90 15.17 4.21
CA THR A 435 -2.60 14.87 2.95
C THR A 435 -3.47 16.04 2.49
N THR A 436 -4.19 16.69 3.40
CA THR A 436 -5.02 17.85 3.10
C THR A 436 -4.18 19.03 2.60
N GLN A 437 -3.00 19.25 3.19
CA GLN A 437 -2.03 20.22 2.72
C GLN A 437 -1.61 19.96 1.27
N LEU A 438 -1.20 18.74 0.95
CA LEU A 438 -0.82 18.36 -0.42
C LEU A 438 -2.00 18.55 -1.38
N TYR A 439 -3.22 18.22 -0.95
CA TYR A 439 -4.43 18.43 -1.75
C TYR A 439 -4.64 19.92 -2.08
N MET A 440 -4.56 20.79 -1.08
CA MET A 440 -4.71 22.24 -1.29
C MET A 440 -3.62 22.81 -2.20
N ASP A 441 -2.39 22.34 -2.04
CA ASP A 441 -1.27 22.76 -2.88
C ASP A 441 -1.46 22.32 -4.34
N GLN A 442 -1.86 21.07 -4.58
CA GLN A 442 -2.06 20.55 -5.93
C GLN A 442 -3.26 21.14 -6.64
N THR A 443 -4.35 21.43 -5.91
CA THR A 443 -5.62 21.82 -6.51
C THR A 443 -5.96 23.29 -6.38
N GLY A 444 -5.44 23.98 -5.39
CA GLY A 444 -5.87 25.34 -5.01
C GLY A 444 -7.22 25.39 -4.28
N ASP A 445 -7.85 24.25 -4.02
CA ASP A 445 -9.14 24.16 -3.34
C ASP A 445 -9.00 24.32 -1.81
N MET A 446 -8.90 25.54 -1.36
CA MET A 446 -8.89 25.86 0.08
C MET A 446 -10.31 25.77 0.70
N ASN A 447 -11.38 25.68 -0.10
CA ASN A 447 -12.75 25.56 0.44
C ASN A 447 -12.97 24.20 1.13
N VAL A 448 -12.15 23.18 0.83
CA VAL A 448 -12.19 21.89 1.54
C VAL A 448 -12.11 22.06 3.06
N LEU A 449 -11.40 23.08 3.55
CA LEU A 449 -11.29 23.38 4.99
C LEU A 449 -12.60 23.75 5.67
N PHE A 450 -13.60 24.19 4.90
CA PHE A 450 -14.89 24.68 5.41
C PHE A 450 -16.04 23.70 5.17
N GLU A 451 -15.76 22.54 4.58
CA GLU A 451 -16.72 21.44 4.51
C GLU A 451 -17.09 20.99 5.92
N LYS A 452 -18.38 20.78 6.16
CA LYS A 452 -18.90 20.34 7.47
C LYS A 452 -19.09 18.84 7.50
N ILE A 453 -18.52 18.19 8.50
CA ILE A 453 -18.55 16.74 8.72
C ILE A 453 -18.84 16.43 10.19
N PRO A 454 -19.58 15.36 10.54
CA PRO A 454 -19.78 14.99 11.93
C PRO A 454 -18.51 14.41 12.54
N TYR A 455 -18.40 14.40 13.86
CA TYR A 455 -17.37 13.70 14.61
C TYR A 455 -17.79 12.26 14.90
N PHE A 456 -16.81 11.34 14.84
CA PHE A 456 -17.01 9.94 15.23
C PHE A 456 -17.30 9.80 16.73
N LYS A 457 -18.22 8.95 17.08
CA LYS A 457 -18.57 8.64 18.49
C LYS A 457 -18.73 7.15 18.67
N ASP A 458 -18.05 6.64 19.67
CA ASP A 458 -18.16 5.26 20.14
C ASP A 458 -18.11 5.22 21.67
N LEU A 459 -17.89 4.03 22.23
CA LEU A 459 -17.77 3.82 23.68
C LEU A 459 -16.58 4.57 24.29
N GLN A 460 -15.56 4.91 23.49
CA GLN A 460 -14.33 5.54 23.97
C GLN A 460 -14.52 7.03 24.21
N THR A 461 -13.90 7.53 25.28
CA THR A 461 -13.88 8.95 25.62
C THR A 461 -12.59 9.33 26.36
N LYS A 462 -12.37 10.62 26.57
CA LYS A 462 -11.18 11.14 27.29
C LYS A 462 -9.87 10.61 26.75
N ARG A 463 -9.74 10.62 25.44
CA ARG A 463 -8.56 10.13 24.70
C ARG A 463 -8.19 8.67 25.05
N GLY A 464 -9.21 7.81 25.06
CA GLY A 464 -9.06 6.37 25.30
C GLY A 464 -8.82 5.98 26.75
N THR A 465 -8.83 6.94 27.70
CA THR A 465 -8.58 6.64 29.13
C THR A 465 -9.85 6.29 29.90
N ALA A 466 -11.03 6.43 29.33
CA ALA A 466 -12.30 6.12 29.94
C ALA A 466 -13.32 5.60 28.91
N HIS A 467 -14.38 4.96 29.41
CA HIS A 467 -15.55 4.60 28.65
C HIS A 467 -16.69 5.57 28.92
N ASP A 468 -17.44 5.89 27.90
CA ASP A 468 -18.70 6.65 28.02
C ASP A 468 -19.84 5.67 28.33
N GLU A 469 -20.16 5.51 29.61
CA GLU A 469 -21.17 4.55 30.08
C GLU A 469 -22.60 4.90 29.61
N LYS A 470 -22.82 6.12 29.09
CA LYS A 470 -24.10 6.54 28.53
C LYS A 470 -24.23 6.18 27.07
N TRP A 471 -23.12 5.89 26.39
CA TRP A 471 -23.13 5.50 24.98
C TRP A 471 -23.67 4.08 24.78
N SER A 472 -24.42 3.87 23.74
CA SER A 472 -24.86 2.54 23.29
C SER A 472 -25.06 2.58 21.77
N SER A 473 -25.22 1.43 21.14
CA SER A 473 -25.53 1.38 19.70
C SER A 473 -26.78 2.15 19.27
N ALA A 474 -27.72 2.37 20.19
CA ALA A 474 -28.89 3.19 19.94
C ALA A 474 -28.57 4.70 19.88
N TYR A 475 -27.46 5.14 20.48
CA TYR A 475 -26.99 6.51 20.33
C TYR A 475 -26.54 6.79 18.88
N GLY A 476 -25.94 5.79 18.23
CA GLY A 476 -25.33 5.90 16.90
C GLY A 476 -23.85 6.24 16.98
N GLU A 477 -23.23 6.47 15.81
CA GLU A 477 -21.78 6.63 15.66
C GLU A 477 -21.33 8.09 15.45
N ASN A 478 -22.24 9.05 15.64
CA ASN A 478 -21.93 10.49 15.47
C ASN A 478 -22.12 11.23 16.79
N GLN A 479 -21.19 12.16 17.05
CA GLN A 479 -21.27 13.05 18.22
C GLN A 479 -22.55 13.89 18.20
N LYS A 480 -23.26 13.94 19.34
CA LYS A 480 -24.46 14.74 19.49
C LYS A 480 -24.26 15.91 20.46
N THR A 481 -25.13 16.87 20.30
CA THR A 481 -25.28 17.97 21.21
C THR A 481 -26.25 17.62 22.36
N GLU A 482 -26.27 18.40 23.44
CA GLU A 482 -27.23 18.23 24.56
C GLU A 482 -28.71 18.29 24.12
N SER A 483 -29.01 18.90 22.96
CA SER A 483 -30.34 18.85 22.35
C SER A 483 -30.63 17.54 21.61
N GLY A 484 -29.69 16.66 21.46
CA GLY A 484 -29.81 15.37 20.76
C GLY A 484 -29.56 15.43 19.24
N GLU A 485 -29.20 16.59 18.69
CA GLU A 485 -28.88 16.78 17.30
C GLU A 485 -27.41 16.37 17.01
N ILE A 486 -27.12 15.90 15.78
CA ILE A 486 -25.72 15.59 15.38
C ILE A 486 -24.96 16.92 15.23
N TYR A 487 -23.79 17.01 15.85
CA TYR A 487 -22.88 18.14 15.69
C TYR A 487 -22.01 18.01 14.46
N TYR A 488 -21.88 19.07 13.68
CA TYR A 488 -21.07 19.17 12.47
C TYR A 488 -20.02 20.26 12.62
N GLY A 489 -18.75 19.88 12.69
CA GLY A 489 -17.61 20.80 12.62
C GLY A 489 -17.07 20.94 11.21
N THR A 490 -16.30 21.99 10.94
CA THR A 490 -15.58 22.11 9.67
C THR A 490 -14.36 21.21 9.64
N VAL A 491 -13.87 20.85 8.46
CA VAL A 491 -12.58 20.13 8.31
C VAL A 491 -11.45 20.85 9.04
N LEU A 492 -11.42 22.20 8.97
CA LEU A 492 -10.44 22.99 9.72
C LEU A 492 -10.60 22.84 11.23
N GLU A 493 -11.83 22.75 11.75
CA GLU A 493 -12.08 22.51 13.18
C GLU A 493 -11.52 21.14 13.60
N HIS A 494 -11.73 20.08 12.80
CA HIS A 494 -11.17 18.75 13.04
C HIS A 494 -9.63 18.80 13.08
N ILE A 495 -8.99 19.44 12.10
CA ILE A 495 -7.53 19.63 12.04
C ILE A 495 -7.00 20.35 13.29
N LEU A 496 -7.65 21.43 13.67
CA LEU A 496 -7.26 22.20 14.86
C LEU A 496 -7.39 21.36 16.12
N LEU A 497 -8.48 20.64 16.25
CA LEU A 497 -8.76 19.81 17.42
C LEU A 497 -7.72 18.71 17.57
N GLU A 498 -7.41 17.99 16.50
CA GLU A 498 -6.38 16.93 16.49
C GLU A 498 -5.02 17.46 16.98
N ASN A 499 -4.58 18.57 16.42
CA ASN A 499 -3.26 19.14 16.73
C ASN A 499 -3.21 19.82 18.12
N LEU A 500 -4.26 20.53 18.52
CA LEU A 500 -4.31 21.19 19.83
C LEU A 500 -4.45 20.18 20.98
N CYS A 501 -5.28 19.16 20.86
CA CYS A 501 -5.37 18.11 21.88
C CYS A 501 -4.05 17.40 22.06
N ALA A 502 -3.33 17.12 20.98
CA ALA A 502 -2.00 16.50 21.04
C ALA A 502 -0.97 17.41 21.78
N PHE A 503 -1.01 18.72 21.57
CA PHE A 503 -0.14 19.68 22.24
C PHE A 503 -0.26 19.66 23.78
N TYR A 504 -1.46 19.36 24.30
CA TYR A 504 -1.73 19.30 25.73
C TYR A 504 -1.60 17.90 26.33
N ASP A 505 -1.51 16.86 25.48
CA ASP A 505 -1.40 15.47 25.88
C ASP A 505 0.07 15.05 26.06
N VAL A 506 0.69 15.54 27.11
CA VAL A 506 2.13 15.39 27.35
C VAL A 506 2.43 14.53 28.59
N GLY A 507 3.62 13.95 28.58
CA GLY A 507 4.20 13.25 29.73
C GLY A 507 5.00 14.19 30.65
N GLU A 508 5.86 13.62 31.47
CA GLU A 508 6.63 14.36 32.49
C GLU A 508 7.70 15.27 31.88
N HIS A 509 8.27 14.86 30.73
CA HIS A 509 9.30 15.64 30.04
C HIS A 509 8.70 16.75 29.15
N ASN A 510 7.37 16.88 29.17
CA ASN A 510 6.61 17.84 28.35
C ASN A 510 6.64 17.53 26.84
N GLU A 511 6.93 16.27 26.50
CA GLU A 511 6.79 15.72 25.17
C GLU A 511 5.47 14.94 25.07
N MET A 512 4.95 14.77 23.88
CA MET A 512 3.63 14.13 23.67
C MET A 512 3.65 12.66 24.09
N LYS A 513 2.59 12.23 24.78
CA LYS A 513 2.47 10.84 25.22
C LYS A 513 2.41 9.88 24.05
N LEU A 514 3.13 8.76 24.16
CA LEU A 514 3.19 7.70 23.15
C LEU A 514 1.87 6.91 23.07
N HIS A 515 1.16 6.74 24.20
CA HIS A 515 -0.06 5.94 24.27
C HIS A 515 0.14 4.51 23.70
N GLY A 516 -0.70 4.10 22.74
CA GLY A 516 -0.65 2.78 22.14
C GLY A 516 0.52 2.53 21.21
N ALA A 517 1.04 3.53 20.58
CA ALA A 517 2.27 3.68 19.79
C ALA A 517 2.20 4.96 18.94
N ASP A 518 3.24 5.23 18.17
CA ASP A 518 3.25 6.19 17.08
C ASP A 518 3.32 5.48 15.70
N TRP A 519 4.00 6.05 14.70
CA TRP A 519 4.23 5.42 13.40
C TRP A 519 4.84 4.01 13.53
N ASN A 520 5.68 3.80 14.52
CA ASN A 520 6.23 2.50 14.84
C ASN A 520 5.27 1.73 15.76
N ASP A 521 4.38 0.95 15.16
CA ASP A 521 3.37 0.11 15.81
C ASP A 521 3.92 -0.80 16.91
N ALA A 522 5.21 -1.10 16.82
CA ALA A 522 5.85 -2.02 17.73
C ALA A 522 6.47 -1.35 18.98
N MET A 523 6.26 -0.05 19.16
CA MET A 523 6.55 0.69 20.38
C MET A 523 5.30 0.78 21.29
N ASP A 524 4.68 -0.33 21.56
CA ASP A 524 3.34 -0.48 22.11
C ASP A 524 3.30 -0.96 23.58
N MET A 525 4.39 -0.79 24.33
CA MET A 525 4.47 -1.29 25.71
C MET A 525 4.81 -0.20 26.74
N ALA A 526 4.86 1.07 26.34
CA ALA A 526 5.12 2.21 27.21
C ALA A 526 3.86 3.06 27.46
N TRP A 527 2.78 2.41 27.91
CA TRP A 527 1.46 2.98 27.99
C TRP A 527 1.29 4.11 29.01
N GLU A 528 1.98 4.03 30.12
CA GLU A 528 1.78 4.94 31.25
C GLU A 528 2.61 6.22 31.12
N ASN A 529 3.89 6.06 30.82
CA ASN A 529 4.86 7.15 30.86
C ASN A 529 5.64 7.36 29.57
N GLY A 530 5.42 6.52 28.53
CA GLY A 530 6.09 6.70 27.24
C GLY A 530 5.77 8.04 26.60
N GLU A 531 6.80 8.69 26.01
CA GLU A 531 6.68 9.94 25.30
C GLU A 531 7.36 9.84 23.92
N SER A 532 6.78 10.48 22.88
CA SER A 532 7.36 10.57 21.55
C SER A 532 7.82 11.99 21.24
N VAL A 533 9.12 12.24 21.36
CA VAL A 533 9.75 13.49 20.89
C VAL A 533 9.69 13.58 19.38
N ALA A 534 9.82 12.43 18.69
CA ALA A 534 9.72 12.35 17.22
C ALA A 534 8.42 12.96 16.71
N PHE A 535 7.28 12.57 17.30
CA PHE A 535 5.99 13.11 16.89
C PHE A 535 5.69 14.47 17.51
N THR A 536 6.27 14.82 18.65
CA THR A 536 6.23 16.23 19.11
C THR A 536 6.86 17.17 18.08
N CYS A 537 7.97 16.77 17.44
CA CYS A 537 8.54 17.49 16.29
C CYS A 537 7.52 17.56 15.12
N ALA A 538 6.91 16.43 14.77
CA ALA A 538 5.97 16.34 13.65
C ALA A 538 4.78 17.30 13.82
N TYR A 539 4.13 17.28 14.98
CA TYR A 539 3.01 18.18 15.30
C TYR A 539 3.42 19.66 15.36
N ALA A 540 4.64 19.97 15.84
CA ALA A 540 5.16 21.34 15.76
C ALA A 540 5.25 21.81 14.31
N GLY A 541 5.71 20.95 13.40
CA GLY A 541 5.72 21.21 11.95
C GLY A 541 4.32 21.43 11.38
N ASN A 542 3.34 20.57 11.74
CA ASN A 542 1.96 20.74 11.32
C ASN A 542 1.38 22.09 11.78
N MET A 543 1.56 22.46 13.05
CA MET A 543 1.07 23.73 13.57
C MET A 543 1.64 24.92 12.82
N LYS A 544 2.94 24.90 12.46
CA LYS A 544 3.56 25.92 11.61
C LYS A 544 2.91 26.01 10.25
N ASN A 545 2.68 24.87 9.62
CA ASN A 545 2.05 24.81 8.30
C ASN A 545 0.59 25.28 8.36
N ILE A 546 -0.17 24.85 9.35
CA ILE A 546 -1.56 25.31 9.56
C ILE A 546 -1.59 26.84 9.71
N ALA A 547 -0.72 27.41 10.57
CA ALA A 547 -0.63 28.85 10.77
C ALA A 547 -0.30 29.59 9.45
N GLU A 548 0.56 29.03 8.60
CA GLU A 548 0.85 29.58 7.27
C GLU A 548 -0.38 29.58 6.36
N TYR A 549 -1.13 28.50 6.30
CA TYR A 549 -2.36 28.41 5.48
C TYR A 549 -3.44 29.35 5.98
N LEU A 550 -3.59 29.55 7.28
CA LEU A 550 -4.51 30.54 7.85
C LEU A 550 -4.15 31.96 7.39
N ARG A 551 -2.87 32.30 7.33
CA ARG A 551 -2.40 33.59 6.77
C ARG A 551 -2.71 33.71 5.27
N LYS A 552 -2.46 32.66 4.49
CA LYS A 552 -2.77 32.62 3.05
C LYS A 552 -4.29 32.77 2.78
N LEU A 553 -5.18 32.22 3.64
CA LEU A 553 -6.64 32.45 3.57
C LEU A 553 -7.00 33.92 3.77
N GLN A 554 -6.35 34.60 4.71
CA GLN A 554 -6.55 36.03 4.96
C GLN A 554 -6.00 36.89 3.82
N GLU A 555 -4.78 36.63 3.34
CA GLU A 555 -4.15 37.35 2.23
C GLU A 555 -4.96 37.27 0.94
N LYS A 556 -5.65 36.14 0.69
CA LYS A 556 -6.56 35.94 -0.43
C LYS A 556 -7.97 36.53 -0.18
N GLU A 557 -8.20 37.15 0.96
CA GLU A 557 -9.50 37.71 1.38
C GLU A 557 -10.65 36.69 1.35
N MET A 558 -10.32 35.38 1.50
CA MET A 558 -11.33 34.32 1.48
C MET A 558 -12.11 34.28 2.79
N PHE A 559 -11.40 34.33 3.93
CA PHE A 559 -11.96 34.25 5.28
C PHE A 559 -11.10 35.07 6.24
N ASP A 560 -11.73 35.65 7.28
CA ASP A 560 -11.03 36.39 8.35
C ASP A 560 -11.26 35.75 9.74
N ARG A 561 -12.22 34.83 9.83
CA ARG A 561 -12.64 34.17 11.07
C ARG A 561 -13.21 32.78 10.81
N ILE A 562 -13.25 31.95 11.84
CA ILE A 562 -13.89 30.63 11.84
C ILE A 562 -14.81 30.50 13.05
N GLU A 563 -15.81 29.62 12.92
CA GLU A 563 -16.63 29.13 14.02
C GLU A 563 -16.13 27.74 14.43
N VAL A 564 -16.00 27.52 15.74
CA VAL A 564 -15.62 26.22 16.32
C VAL A 564 -16.48 25.95 17.56
N ALA A 565 -16.54 24.69 18.00
CA ALA A 565 -17.26 24.31 19.23
C ALA A 565 -16.79 25.16 20.43
N GLU A 566 -17.71 25.63 21.26
CA GLU A 566 -17.36 26.51 22.39
C GLU A 566 -16.43 25.80 23.39
N GLU A 567 -16.52 24.49 23.50
CA GLU A 567 -15.65 23.70 24.35
C GLU A 567 -14.17 23.84 23.99
N MET A 568 -13.86 24.12 22.73
CA MET A 568 -12.49 24.32 22.25
C MET A 568 -11.84 25.61 22.73
N GLU A 569 -12.60 26.59 23.29
CA GLU A 569 -12.07 27.88 23.73
C GLU A 569 -10.83 27.71 24.63
N ILE A 570 -10.88 26.77 25.54
CA ILE A 570 -9.81 26.48 26.49
C ILE A 570 -8.50 26.02 25.81
N LEU A 571 -8.58 25.39 24.63
CA LEU A 571 -7.43 24.91 23.87
C LEU A 571 -6.64 26.03 23.18
N PHE A 572 -7.25 27.22 23.02
CA PHE A 572 -6.62 28.39 22.40
C PHE A 572 -5.85 29.29 23.40
N THR A 573 -5.64 28.79 24.60
CA THR A 573 -4.85 29.52 25.60
C THR A 573 -3.46 29.83 25.06
N GLY A 574 -3.04 31.11 25.16
CA GLY A 574 -1.73 31.62 24.71
C GLY A 574 -0.76 31.88 25.85
N ASP A 575 -0.91 31.20 26.99
CA ASP A 575 -0.09 31.42 28.18
C ASP A 575 1.20 30.57 28.12
N ARG A 576 2.36 31.27 27.92
CA ARG A 576 3.67 30.61 27.86
C ARG A 576 4.03 29.91 29.18
N GLU A 577 3.55 30.42 30.33
CA GLU A 577 3.78 29.79 31.63
C GLU A 577 3.06 28.43 31.72
N LEU A 578 1.91 28.32 31.05
CA LEU A 578 1.20 27.05 30.89
C LEU A 578 2.01 26.06 30.06
N TYR A 579 2.66 26.54 29.00
CA TYR A 579 3.43 25.64 28.12
C TYR A 579 4.61 24.98 28.81
N GLU A 580 5.21 25.63 29.82
CA GLU A 580 6.33 25.09 30.59
C GLU A 580 5.92 24.03 31.62
N SER A 581 4.61 23.89 31.95
CA SER A 581 4.15 22.95 32.97
C SER A 581 3.33 21.80 32.39
N PRO A 582 3.89 20.55 32.38
CA PRO A 582 3.16 19.36 31.98
C PRO A 582 1.84 19.17 32.75
N GLU A 583 1.86 19.47 34.07
CA GLU A 583 0.69 19.29 34.92
C GLU A 583 -0.45 20.24 34.55
N LYS A 584 -0.11 21.53 34.26
CA LYS A 584 -1.11 22.50 33.83
C LYS A 584 -1.67 22.14 32.44
N LYS A 585 -0.83 21.67 31.50
CA LYS A 585 -1.30 21.17 30.20
C LYS A 585 -2.25 19.99 30.35
N GLN A 586 -1.88 18.98 31.11
CA GLN A 586 -2.73 17.82 31.38
C GLN A 586 -4.03 18.19 32.10
N GLN A 587 -3.99 19.15 33.02
CA GLN A 587 -5.18 19.65 33.69
C GLN A 587 -6.15 20.33 32.71
N LEU A 588 -5.63 21.16 31.82
CA LEU A 588 -6.40 21.84 30.78
C LEU A 588 -7.03 20.81 29.82
N LEU A 589 -6.27 19.82 29.36
CA LEU A 589 -6.80 18.75 28.51
C LEU A 589 -7.88 17.92 29.23
N ARG A 590 -7.71 17.60 30.51
CA ARG A 590 -8.75 16.94 31.30
C ARG A 590 -10.03 17.78 31.38
N GLN A 591 -9.92 19.09 31.63
CA GLN A 591 -11.09 19.99 31.65
C GLN A 591 -11.83 20.00 30.29
N TYR A 592 -11.10 20.02 29.20
CA TYR A 592 -11.66 19.93 27.84
C TYR A 592 -12.38 18.57 27.64
N THR A 593 -11.68 17.47 27.86
CA THR A 593 -12.22 16.11 27.59
C THR A 593 -13.37 15.74 28.53
N GLU A 594 -13.46 16.33 29.71
CA GLU A 594 -14.60 16.17 30.62
C GLU A 594 -15.85 16.84 30.08
N LYS A 595 -15.74 18.03 29.47
CA LYS A 595 -16.86 18.70 28.82
C LYS A 595 -17.39 17.93 27.61
N CYS A 596 -16.51 17.21 26.91
CA CYS A 596 -16.82 16.45 25.69
C CYS A 596 -17.06 14.94 25.94
N ALA A 597 -17.17 14.51 27.20
CA ALA A 597 -17.18 13.09 27.53
C ALA A 597 -18.39 12.32 26.95
N HIS A 598 -19.54 12.95 26.81
CA HIS A 598 -20.76 12.38 26.21
C HIS A 598 -21.29 13.29 25.13
N ASP A 599 -22.21 14.19 25.43
CA ASP A 599 -22.73 15.21 24.54
C ASP A 599 -21.94 16.52 24.70
N ILE A 600 -21.99 17.41 23.72
CA ILE A 600 -21.44 18.76 23.78
C ILE A 600 -22.58 19.80 23.77
N SER A 601 -22.26 21.02 24.15
CA SER A 601 -23.27 22.09 24.25
C SER A 601 -23.99 22.37 22.91
N GLY A 602 -23.24 22.26 21.80
CA GLY A 602 -23.70 22.64 20.46
C GLY A 602 -23.55 24.13 20.19
N ASN A 603 -23.07 24.91 21.14
CA ASN A 603 -22.72 26.31 20.95
C ASN A 603 -21.40 26.45 20.20
N THR A 604 -21.23 27.59 19.53
CA THR A 604 -19.98 27.90 18.80
C THR A 604 -19.41 29.24 19.27
N ILE A 605 -18.10 29.37 19.16
CA ILE A 605 -17.35 30.60 19.30
C ILE A 605 -16.72 31.03 18.00
N VAL A 606 -16.49 32.32 17.82
CA VAL A 606 -15.86 32.88 16.63
C VAL A 606 -14.42 33.29 16.95
N ILE A 607 -13.45 32.77 16.19
CA ILE A 607 -12.05 33.08 16.36
C ILE A 607 -11.52 33.75 15.07
N ARG A 608 -10.73 34.79 15.23
CA ARG A 608 -10.05 35.46 14.11
C ARG A 608 -8.82 34.64 13.66
N LEU A 609 -8.63 34.51 12.34
CA LEU A 609 -7.52 33.72 11.78
C LEU A 609 -6.14 34.26 12.14
N ASP A 610 -6.00 35.60 12.29
CA ASP A 610 -4.74 36.22 12.73
C ASP A 610 -4.38 35.92 14.19
N GLN A 611 -5.37 35.75 15.06
CA GLN A 611 -5.17 35.32 16.43
C GLN A 611 -4.80 33.84 16.49
N LEU A 612 -5.52 33.04 15.72
CA LEU A 612 -5.34 31.59 15.64
C LEU A 612 -3.94 31.25 15.07
N SER A 613 -3.54 31.87 13.95
CA SER A 613 -2.22 31.63 13.36
C SER A 613 -1.07 31.99 14.30
N ARG A 614 -1.18 33.09 15.04
CA ARG A 614 -0.20 33.47 16.08
C ARG A 614 -0.15 32.44 17.21
N ASN A 615 -1.30 32.00 17.70
CA ASN A 615 -1.38 31.01 18.77
C ASN A 615 -0.72 29.69 18.40
N LEU A 616 -0.95 29.20 17.18
CA LEU A 616 -0.31 28.00 16.65
C LEU A 616 1.20 28.18 16.46
N ASP A 617 1.64 29.32 15.94
CA ASP A 617 3.07 29.64 15.81
C ASP A 617 3.77 29.67 17.18
N GLU A 618 3.19 30.30 18.20
CA GLU A 618 3.77 30.37 19.54
C GLU A 618 3.91 28.97 20.18
N LYS A 619 2.90 28.10 20.02
CA LYS A 619 2.96 26.72 20.49
C LYS A 619 4.06 25.92 19.77
N ALA A 620 4.10 26.03 18.45
CA ALA A 620 5.09 25.32 17.62
C ALA A 620 6.52 25.80 17.93
N ASP A 621 6.74 27.11 18.01
CA ASP A 621 8.06 27.67 18.33
C ASP A 621 8.53 27.22 19.70
N TRP A 622 7.63 27.21 20.70
CA TRP A 622 7.95 26.73 22.02
C TRP A 622 8.36 25.24 22.01
N MET A 623 7.62 24.37 21.31
CA MET A 623 7.97 22.94 21.17
C MET A 623 9.32 22.76 20.52
N MET A 624 9.58 23.42 19.38
CA MET A 624 10.84 23.31 18.65
C MET A 624 12.03 23.82 19.48
N GLU A 625 11.87 24.93 20.19
CA GLU A 625 12.90 25.47 21.09
C GLU A 625 13.21 24.52 22.25
N ASN A 626 12.17 23.93 22.86
CA ASN A 626 12.29 22.99 23.95
C ASN A 626 13.07 21.74 23.53
N ILE A 627 12.67 21.13 22.41
CA ILE A 627 13.31 19.93 21.86
C ILE A 627 14.79 20.22 21.51
N ARG A 628 15.08 21.31 20.82
CA ARG A 628 16.48 21.69 20.49
C ARG A 628 17.36 21.80 21.72
N ARG A 629 16.82 22.30 22.82
CA ARG A 629 17.53 22.50 24.08
C ARG A 629 17.73 21.23 24.88
N ARG A 630 16.73 20.36 24.94
CA ARG A 630 16.69 19.21 25.88
C ARG A 630 17.04 17.89 25.26
N GLU A 631 16.70 17.69 23.99
CA GLU A 631 16.71 16.36 23.38
C GLU A 631 17.94 16.12 22.47
N TRP A 632 18.86 17.08 22.41
CA TRP A 632 20.06 16.93 21.58
C TRP A 632 21.12 16.06 22.28
N VAL A 633 21.39 14.88 21.70
CA VAL A 633 22.46 13.95 22.13
C VAL A 633 23.74 14.26 21.39
N LYS A 634 24.89 14.19 22.08
CA LYS A 634 26.24 14.42 21.50
C LYS A 634 27.15 13.22 21.74
N ASP A 635 27.90 12.84 20.71
CA ASP A 635 28.98 11.86 20.76
C ASP A 635 30.19 12.39 19.97
N GLY A 636 31.05 13.15 20.60
CA GLY A 636 32.17 13.86 19.96
C GLY A 636 31.69 14.86 18.93
N GLU A 637 32.05 14.64 17.66
CA GLU A 637 31.59 15.46 16.53
C GLU A 637 30.20 15.03 15.98
N ASN A 638 29.67 13.90 16.45
CA ASN A 638 28.36 13.39 16.04
C ASN A 638 27.29 13.94 16.96
N GLY A 639 26.05 13.99 16.44
CA GLY A 639 24.90 14.40 17.23
C GLY A 639 23.60 14.02 16.55
N TRP A 640 22.57 13.75 17.36
CA TRP A 640 21.23 13.39 16.93
C TRP A 640 20.23 13.74 18.02
N PHE A 641 18.93 13.69 17.72
CA PHE A 641 17.89 13.92 18.71
C PHE A 641 17.52 12.61 19.40
N ASN A 642 17.29 12.66 20.72
CA ASN A 642 16.50 11.65 21.42
C ASN A 642 15.06 11.73 20.91
N GLY A 643 14.47 10.63 20.54
CA GLY A 643 13.11 10.59 19.99
C GLY A 643 12.07 10.03 20.94
N TYR A 644 12.48 9.42 22.04
CA TYR A 644 11.54 8.70 22.91
C TYR A 644 11.97 8.69 24.37
N TYR A 645 10.97 8.62 25.24
CA TYR A 645 11.12 8.23 26.64
C TYR A 645 10.37 6.91 26.87
N ASP A 646 11.00 6.00 27.61
CA ASP A 646 10.41 4.69 27.96
C ASP A 646 9.42 4.80 29.14
N ASP A 647 8.77 3.69 29.48
CA ASP A 647 7.77 3.66 30.57
C ASP A 647 8.37 3.93 31.96
N HIS A 648 9.71 3.88 32.09
CA HIS A 648 10.45 4.30 33.26
C HIS A 648 10.94 5.75 33.20
N LYS A 649 10.44 6.54 32.24
CA LYS A 649 10.77 7.95 32.03
C LYS A 649 12.25 8.21 31.70
N ARG A 650 12.93 7.25 31.08
CA ARG A 650 14.35 7.38 30.69
C ARG A 650 14.44 7.71 29.19
N PRO A 651 15.38 8.59 28.79
CA PRO A 651 15.60 8.82 27.36
C PRO A 651 16.12 7.53 26.73
N VAL A 652 15.60 7.22 25.55
CA VAL A 652 15.88 5.99 24.82
C VAL A 652 17.18 6.10 24.03
N GLU A 653 17.39 7.22 23.38
CA GLU A 653 18.56 7.46 22.55
C GLU A 653 19.64 8.19 23.33
N ARG A 654 20.85 7.66 23.27
CA ARG A 654 21.99 8.15 24.05
C ARG A 654 23.33 7.61 23.53
N ALA A 655 24.40 8.22 23.97
CA ALA A 655 25.77 7.76 23.78
C ALA A 655 26.44 7.59 25.15
N GLU A 656 26.50 6.37 25.65
CA GLU A 656 27.10 6.05 26.96
C GLU A 656 27.92 4.75 26.90
N ASN A 657 29.05 4.71 27.57
CA ASN A 657 29.89 3.51 27.72
C ASN A 657 30.21 2.76 26.41
N SER A 658 30.51 3.50 25.34
CA SER A 658 30.74 2.97 24.00
C SER A 658 29.50 2.34 23.30
N GLN A 659 28.31 2.45 23.90
CA GLN A 659 27.06 2.07 23.25
C GLN A 659 26.39 3.33 22.69
N VAL A 660 26.07 3.28 21.40
CA VAL A 660 25.28 4.30 20.73
C VAL A 660 23.89 3.79 20.50
N ARG A 661 22.90 4.49 21.01
CA ARG A 661 21.47 4.26 20.72
C ARG A 661 20.97 5.43 19.86
N MET A 662 20.67 5.12 18.63
CA MET A 662 20.15 6.08 17.65
C MET A 662 19.01 5.44 16.87
N MET A 663 17.93 6.18 16.68
CA MET A 663 16.78 5.77 15.87
C MET A 663 16.61 6.74 14.70
N LEU A 664 16.31 6.21 13.52
CA LEU A 664 16.12 7.01 12.31
C LEU A 664 14.86 7.87 12.39
N THR A 665 13.77 7.33 12.96
CA THR A 665 12.47 7.99 13.10
C THR A 665 12.58 9.37 13.74
N SER A 666 13.34 9.47 14.84
CA SER A 666 13.58 10.71 15.58
C SER A 666 14.19 11.79 14.68
N GLN A 667 15.14 11.40 13.87
CA GLN A 667 15.89 12.31 13.00
C GLN A 667 15.02 12.77 11.83
N VAL A 668 14.26 11.85 11.26
CA VAL A 668 13.37 12.14 10.13
C VAL A 668 12.36 13.22 10.49
N PHE A 669 11.66 13.09 11.62
CA PHE A 669 10.65 14.06 12.00
C PHE A 669 11.25 15.38 12.50
N ALA A 670 12.43 15.36 13.13
CA ALA A 670 13.13 16.59 13.50
C ALA A 670 13.56 17.41 12.27
N ILE A 671 14.01 16.75 11.19
CA ILE A 671 14.38 17.41 9.93
C ILE A 671 13.12 17.85 9.17
N MET A 672 12.12 16.98 9.03
CA MET A 672 10.89 17.24 8.28
C MET A 672 10.10 18.43 8.83
N SER A 673 10.02 18.56 10.15
CA SER A 673 9.34 19.64 10.85
C SER A 673 10.11 20.95 10.87
N LYS A 674 11.39 20.98 10.43
CA LYS A 674 12.32 22.09 10.62
C LYS A 674 12.67 22.36 12.10
N THR A 675 12.43 21.39 12.99
CA THR A 675 12.96 21.46 14.36
C THR A 675 14.48 21.41 14.35
N ALA A 676 15.09 20.52 13.57
CA ALA A 676 16.53 20.48 13.39
C ALA A 676 17.03 21.72 12.62
N GLN A 677 18.06 22.38 13.14
CA GLN A 677 18.75 23.49 12.50
C GLN A 677 19.83 22.96 11.53
N LYS A 678 20.38 23.83 10.68
CA LYS A 678 21.31 23.43 9.62
C LYS A 678 22.50 22.62 10.13
N ASP A 679 23.16 23.10 11.18
CA ASP A 679 24.32 22.44 11.82
C ASP A 679 23.91 21.08 12.46
N GLN A 680 22.69 20.99 12.98
CA GLN A 680 22.13 19.76 13.51
C GLN A 680 21.83 18.77 12.40
N ILE A 681 21.26 19.18 11.25
CA ILE A 681 21.02 18.30 10.10
C ILE A 681 22.35 17.73 9.58
N GLU A 682 23.39 18.57 9.43
CA GLU A 682 24.71 18.13 9.02
C GLU A 682 25.31 17.09 9.98
N SER A 683 25.11 17.28 11.29
CA SER A 683 25.52 16.34 12.32
C SER A 683 24.73 15.04 12.30
N ILE A 684 23.40 15.11 12.09
CA ILE A 684 22.53 13.94 11.92
C ILE A 684 22.97 13.11 10.71
N CYS A 685 23.24 13.75 9.56
CA CYS A 685 23.71 13.04 8.37
C CYS A 685 25.00 12.24 8.65
N LYS A 686 25.99 12.86 9.32
CA LYS A 686 27.24 12.19 9.71
C LYS A 686 26.98 11.03 10.68
N SER A 687 26.09 11.23 11.65
CA SER A 687 25.73 10.21 12.63
C SER A 687 24.99 9.04 12.00
N ALA A 688 24.02 9.31 11.13
CA ALA A 688 23.29 8.30 10.40
C ALA A 688 24.20 7.49 9.46
N ASP A 689 25.10 8.14 8.75
CA ASP A 689 26.11 7.50 7.92
C ASP A 689 27.02 6.57 8.72
N LYS A 690 27.38 6.96 9.94
CA LYS A 690 28.28 6.20 10.80
C LYS A 690 27.60 5.04 11.53
N TYR A 691 26.37 5.24 12.01
CA TYR A 691 25.73 4.34 12.97
C TYR A 691 24.56 3.55 12.39
N LEU A 692 23.88 4.07 11.36
CA LEU A 692 22.69 3.45 10.79
C LEU A 692 22.88 2.92 9.36
N PHE A 693 23.84 3.47 8.60
CA PHE A 693 24.04 3.06 7.21
C PHE A 693 24.68 1.68 7.11
N ASP A 694 24.01 0.78 6.43
CA ASP A 694 24.48 -0.55 6.14
C ASP A 694 24.18 -0.91 4.68
N ARG A 695 25.21 -0.89 3.85
CA ARG A 695 25.05 -1.15 2.41
C ARG A 695 24.62 -2.58 2.12
N GLN A 696 25.05 -3.55 2.93
CA GLN A 696 24.68 -4.96 2.75
C GLN A 696 23.20 -5.19 3.04
N ALA A 697 22.68 -4.52 4.06
CA ALA A 697 21.28 -4.56 4.40
C ALA A 697 20.37 -3.67 3.51
N GLY A 698 20.97 -2.90 2.58
CA GLY A 698 20.20 -2.11 1.62
C GLY A 698 20.03 -0.63 1.94
N GLY A 699 20.70 -0.07 2.97
CA GLY A 699 20.61 1.35 3.28
C GLY A 699 20.65 1.72 4.75
N TYR A 700 19.78 2.64 5.18
CA TYR A 700 19.75 3.14 6.55
C TYR A 700 18.82 2.29 7.41
N ARG A 701 19.36 1.68 8.45
CA ARG A 701 18.61 0.91 9.45
C ARG A 701 17.71 1.81 10.29
N LEU A 702 16.59 1.24 10.75
CA LEU A 702 15.62 1.99 11.57
C LEU A 702 16.22 2.39 12.95
N ASN A 703 17.06 1.53 13.52
CA ASN A 703 17.77 1.82 14.77
C ASN A 703 19.10 1.05 14.86
N THR A 704 20.01 1.52 15.71
CA THR A 704 21.21 0.77 16.13
C THR A 704 20.82 -0.43 17.00
N ASN A 705 21.67 -1.44 17.09
CA ASN A 705 21.45 -2.56 17.99
C ASN A 705 21.57 -2.10 19.46
N PHE A 706 20.50 -2.19 20.21
CA PHE A 706 20.50 -1.81 21.63
C PHE A 706 21.05 -2.91 22.55
N HIS A 707 21.22 -4.14 22.03
CA HIS A 707 21.66 -5.32 22.81
C HIS A 707 20.84 -5.55 24.07
N GLU A 708 19.55 -5.21 24.02
CA GLU A 708 18.63 -5.27 25.16
C GLU A 708 17.21 -5.55 24.65
N GLU A 709 16.49 -6.42 25.31
CA GLU A 709 15.05 -6.63 25.15
C GLU A 709 14.28 -5.55 25.92
N LYS A 710 14.11 -4.39 25.28
CA LYS A 710 13.56 -3.19 25.91
C LYS A 710 12.01 -3.20 25.88
N PHE A 711 11.40 -4.14 26.62
CA PHE A 711 9.93 -4.26 26.71
C PHE A 711 9.25 -3.15 27.53
N ASP A 712 10.01 -2.29 28.16
CA ASP A 712 9.51 -1.03 28.72
C ASP A 712 9.30 0.07 27.68
N LEU A 713 9.51 -0.24 26.39
CA LEU A 713 9.18 0.61 25.27
C LEU A 713 8.28 -0.09 24.25
N GLY A 714 8.63 -1.28 23.79
CA GLY A 714 7.82 -1.95 22.80
C GLY A 714 8.25 -3.37 22.44
N ARG A 715 7.29 -4.12 21.85
CA ARG A 715 7.52 -5.49 21.36
C ARG A 715 8.55 -5.56 20.22
N MET A 716 8.89 -4.45 19.57
CA MET A 716 9.91 -4.44 18.51
C MET A 716 11.24 -5.04 19.01
N PHE A 717 11.60 -4.81 20.25
CA PHE A 717 12.84 -5.33 20.83
C PHE A 717 12.80 -6.85 21.13
N GLY A 718 11.65 -7.49 20.94
CA GLY A 718 11.52 -8.95 20.91
C GLY A 718 11.80 -9.56 19.52
N PHE A 719 11.82 -8.74 18.45
CA PHE A 719 12.25 -9.20 17.13
C PHE A 719 13.76 -9.34 17.07
N ALA A 720 14.26 -10.28 16.28
CA ALA A 720 15.69 -10.37 16.01
C ALA A 720 16.18 -9.04 15.40
N TYR A 721 17.37 -8.59 15.79
CA TYR A 721 17.94 -7.36 15.25
C TYR A 721 18.18 -7.50 13.74
N GLY A 722 17.69 -6.53 12.98
CA GLY A 722 17.68 -6.52 11.53
C GLY A 722 16.38 -7.02 10.90
N GLU A 723 15.39 -7.33 11.75
CA GLU A 723 14.05 -7.76 11.31
C GLU A 723 12.99 -6.74 11.73
N LYS A 724 12.03 -6.49 10.81
CA LYS A 724 10.92 -5.59 11.07
C LYS A 724 11.40 -4.24 11.64
N GLU A 725 10.71 -3.73 12.66
CA GLU A 725 11.01 -2.45 13.30
C GLU A 725 12.29 -2.48 14.14
N ASN A 726 12.90 -3.64 14.40
CA ASN A 726 14.14 -3.73 15.18
C ASN A 726 15.39 -3.76 14.29
N GLY A 727 15.75 -2.63 13.73
CA GLY A 727 17.02 -2.45 13.01
C GLY A 727 17.04 -2.97 11.58
N ALA A 728 15.92 -3.35 10.99
CA ALA A 728 15.85 -3.56 9.54
C ALA A 728 16.05 -2.24 8.78
N VAL A 729 16.39 -2.31 7.50
CA VAL A 729 16.25 -1.17 6.60
C VAL A 729 14.76 -1.05 6.26
N PHE A 730 14.03 -0.27 7.04
CA PHE A 730 12.59 -0.08 6.89
C PHE A 730 12.34 0.95 5.79
N SER A 731 11.92 0.49 4.61
CA SER A 731 11.89 1.30 3.38
C SER A 731 11.07 2.57 3.53
N HIS A 732 9.95 2.52 4.24
CA HIS A 732 9.07 3.67 4.44
C HIS A 732 9.81 4.82 5.17
N MET A 733 10.45 4.52 6.30
CA MET A 733 11.18 5.54 7.08
C MET A 733 12.44 6.01 6.35
N ALA A 734 13.12 5.10 5.63
CA ALA A 734 14.27 5.47 4.82
C ALA A 734 13.88 6.47 3.70
N VAL A 735 12.79 6.22 2.98
CA VAL A 735 12.30 7.16 1.95
C VAL A 735 11.88 8.49 2.56
N MET A 736 11.21 8.49 3.72
CA MET A 736 10.86 9.73 4.44
C MET A 736 12.11 10.50 4.87
N TYR A 737 13.20 9.81 5.23
CA TYR A 737 14.50 10.46 5.50
C TYR A 737 15.04 11.16 4.25
N GLY A 738 15.05 10.47 3.10
CA GLY A 738 15.42 11.05 1.81
C GLY A 738 14.58 12.30 1.46
N ASN A 739 13.25 12.19 1.63
CA ASN A 739 12.32 13.31 1.41
C ASN A 739 12.63 14.51 2.30
N ALA A 740 12.83 14.27 3.61
CA ALA A 740 13.14 15.32 4.56
C ALA A 740 14.46 16.04 4.23
N LEU A 741 15.48 15.29 3.79
CA LEU A 741 16.76 15.84 3.36
C LEU A 741 16.62 16.73 2.11
N TYR A 742 15.96 16.24 1.07
CA TYR A 742 15.70 17.01 -0.15
C TYR A 742 14.97 18.32 0.15
N LYS A 743 13.88 18.26 0.93
CA LYS A 743 13.09 19.44 1.34
C LYS A 743 13.90 20.51 2.08
N ASN A 744 14.98 20.10 2.73
CA ASN A 744 15.88 21.00 3.45
C ASN A 744 17.17 21.35 2.67
N GLY A 745 17.23 21.00 1.36
CA GLY A 745 18.34 21.37 0.45
C GLY A 745 19.55 20.44 0.50
N TYR A 746 19.43 19.26 1.11
CA TYR A 746 20.47 18.24 1.18
C TYR A 746 20.26 17.19 0.08
N ALA A 747 20.23 17.65 -1.18
CA ALA A 747 19.92 16.80 -2.34
C ALA A 747 20.89 15.62 -2.50
N LYS A 748 22.18 15.81 -2.22
CA LYS A 748 23.20 14.75 -2.31
C LYS A 748 22.95 13.63 -1.32
N GLU A 749 22.69 13.98 -0.08
CA GLU A 749 22.41 13.04 1.01
C GLU A 749 21.06 12.34 0.76
N GLY A 750 20.04 13.10 0.36
CA GLY A 750 18.73 12.55 0.00
C GLY A 750 18.80 11.57 -1.18
N HIS A 751 19.57 11.90 -2.21
CA HIS A 751 19.82 11.02 -3.35
C HIS A 751 20.49 9.71 -2.92
N LYS A 752 21.54 9.79 -2.08
CA LYS A 752 22.19 8.58 -1.53
C LYS A 752 21.19 7.64 -0.87
N VAL A 753 20.24 8.16 -0.11
CA VAL A 753 19.20 7.35 0.55
C VAL A 753 18.32 6.62 -0.49
N LEU A 754 17.76 7.36 -1.45
CA LEU A 754 16.86 6.82 -2.45
C LEU A 754 17.57 5.83 -3.37
N GLU A 755 18.77 6.16 -3.81
CA GLU A 755 19.58 5.36 -4.71
C GLU A 755 20.00 4.03 -4.08
N THR A 756 20.46 4.06 -2.82
CA THR A 756 20.86 2.84 -2.11
C THR A 756 19.68 1.88 -1.94
N LEU A 757 18.49 2.42 -1.64
CA LEU A 757 17.27 1.63 -1.49
C LEU A 757 16.84 1.00 -2.83
N LEU A 758 16.90 1.79 -3.91
CA LEU A 758 16.56 1.31 -5.26
C LEU A 758 17.54 0.26 -5.74
N ASP A 759 18.85 0.48 -5.57
CA ASP A 759 19.90 -0.49 -5.90
C ASP A 759 19.68 -1.82 -5.17
N ALA A 760 19.36 -1.76 -3.87
CA ALA A 760 19.08 -2.96 -3.08
C ALA A 760 17.83 -3.69 -3.62
N ALA A 761 16.77 -2.98 -3.98
CA ALA A 761 15.57 -3.59 -4.56
C ALA A 761 15.85 -4.23 -5.93
N MET A 762 16.65 -3.58 -6.77
CA MET A 762 17.02 -4.06 -8.11
C MET A 762 18.03 -5.21 -8.08
N ASP A 763 18.74 -5.41 -6.99
CA ASP A 763 19.66 -6.54 -6.79
C ASP A 763 18.89 -7.83 -6.49
N PHE A 764 18.33 -8.45 -7.52
CA PHE A 764 17.52 -9.66 -7.39
C PHE A 764 18.25 -10.82 -6.68
N GLU A 765 19.57 -10.89 -6.77
CA GLU A 765 20.33 -11.98 -6.14
C GLU A 765 20.21 -11.95 -4.61
N ASN A 766 20.13 -10.77 -4.03
CA ASN A 766 19.95 -10.56 -2.60
C ASN A 766 18.48 -10.29 -2.25
N SER A 767 17.85 -9.35 -2.92
CA SER A 767 16.48 -8.92 -2.59
C SER A 767 15.41 -10.00 -2.81
N ARG A 768 15.60 -10.85 -3.82
CA ARG A 768 14.61 -11.88 -4.21
C ARG A 768 13.22 -11.33 -4.46
N MET A 769 13.15 -10.20 -5.14
CA MET A 769 11.89 -9.50 -5.41
C MET A 769 11.66 -9.33 -6.92
N TYR A 770 10.39 -9.34 -7.31
CA TYR A 770 9.97 -8.74 -8.57
C TYR A 770 10.06 -7.21 -8.46
N PRO A 771 10.01 -6.47 -9.60
CA PRO A 771 10.15 -5.02 -9.56
C PRO A 771 9.18 -4.35 -8.58
N GLY A 772 9.71 -3.47 -7.72
CA GLY A 772 8.99 -2.76 -6.66
C GLY A 772 9.86 -2.58 -5.41
N ILE A 773 9.34 -1.87 -4.41
CA ILE A 773 10.00 -1.67 -3.11
C ILE A 773 9.31 -2.56 -2.08
N PRO A 774 10.07 -3.25 -1.19
CA PRO A 774 9.49 -4.00 -0.07
C PRO A 774 9.15 -3.07 1.10
N GLU A 775 8.46 -3.60 2.09
CA GLU A 775 8.27 -2.94 3.38
C GLU A 775 9.61 -2.72 4.09
N TYR A 776 10.47 -3.76 4.11
CA TYR A 776 11.81 -3.67 4.67
C TYR A 776 12.78 -4.66 4.02
N PHE A 777 14.07 -4.40 4.20
CA PHE A 777 15.14 -5.35 3.92
C PHE A 777 15.73 -5.86 5.24
N ASP A 778 15.94 -7.17 5.31
CA ASP A 778 16.57 -7.84 6.46
C ASP A 778 18.10 -7.65 6.50
N ASN A 779 18.78 -8.31 7.43
CA ASN A 779 20.25 -8.27 7.56
C ASN A 779 21.02 -8.76 6.35
N GLN A 780 20.39 -9.53 5.47
CA GLN A 780 21.00 -10.10 4.26
C GLN A 780 20.62 -9.30 3.00
N GLY A 781 19.85 -8.25 3.13
CA GLY A 781 19.34 -7.46 2.02
C GLY A 781 18.15 -8.11 1.31
N ARG A 782 17.49 -9.11 1.92
CA ARG A 782 16.29 -9.72 1.36
C ARG A 782 15.08 -8.80 1.59
N GLY A 783 14.35 -8.51 0.52
CA GLY A 783 13.12 -7.74 0.57
C GLY A 783 11.95 -8.56 1.08
N LEU A 784 11.23 -8.03 2.07
CA LEU A 784 10.10 -8.68 2.72
C LEU A 784 8.86 -7.81 2.65
N TYR A 785 7.68 -8.43 2.54
CA TYR A 785 6.38 -7.78 2.29
C TYR A 785 6.42 -6.91 1.02
N ALA A 786 6.51 -7.58 -0.10
CA ALA A 786 6.53 -6.96 -1.42
C ALA A 786 5.19 -6.27 -1.74
N TYR A 787 5.24 -5.21 -2.55
CA TYR A 787 4.15 -4.42 -3.12
C TYR A 787 3.36 -3.53 -2.17
N LEU A 788 2.79 -4.02 -1.06
CA LEU A 788 1.85 -3.25 -0.24
C LEU A 788 2.56 -2.48 0.88
N THR A 789 3.31 -1.47 0.51
CA THR A 789 4.05 -0.59 1.43
C THR A 789 3.78 0.88 1.17
N GLY A 790 3.69 1.68 2.23
CA GLY A 790 3.66 3.14 2.15
C GLY A 790 4.94 3.75 1.58
N ALA A 791 6.04 3.00 1.60
CA ALA A 791 7.32 3.42 1.04
C ALA A 791 7.21 3.83 -0.44
N ALA A 792 6.43 3.09 -1.24
CA ALA A 792 6.27 3.37 -2.66
C ALA A 792 5.55 4.71 -2.91
N SER A 793 4.50 5.02 -2.13
CA SER A 793 3.83 6.32 -2.19
C SER A 793 4.78 7.48 -1.89
N TRP A 794 5.57 7.35 -0.83
CA TRP A 794 6.57 8.35 -0.46
C TRP A 794 7.72 8.44 -1.46
N TYR A 795 8.15 7.31 -2.05
CA TYR A 795 9.20 7.30 -3.07
C TYR A 795 8.75 8.05 -4.32
N MET A 796 7.58 7.72 -4.84
CA MET A 796 6.96 8.41 -5.98
C MET A 796 6.78 9.90 -5.69
N LEU A 797 6.22 10.26 -4.52
CA LEU A 797 6.06 11.65 -4.09
C LEU A 797 7.40 12.37 -4.07
N THR A 798 8.44 11.79 -3.46
CA THR A 798 9.77 12.38 -3.36
C THR A 798 10.41 12.61 -4.72
N MET A 799 10.31 11.62 -5.62
CA MET A 799 10.82 11.76 -6.99
C MET A 799 10.17 12.92 -7.72
N ILE A 800 8.85 13.06 -7.59
CA ILE A 800 8.10 14.12 -8.27
C ILE A 800 8.36 15.48 -7.63
N THR A 801 8.08 15.60 -6.31
CA THR A 801 8.01 16.92 -5.66
C THR A 801 9.37 17.48 -5.25
N GLU A 802 10.35 16.60 -5.00
CA GLU A 802 11.66 17.00 -4.49
C GLU A 802 12.77 16.81 -5.53
N VAL A 803 12.87 15.62 -6.16
CA VAL A 803 13.95 15.33 -7.13
C VAL A 803 13.73 16.10 -8.45
N PHE A 804 12.58 15.89 -9.11
CA PHE A 804 12.18 16.70 -10.26
C PHE A 804 11.68 18.09 -9.84
N GLY A 805 11.33 18.26 -8.57
CA GLY A 805 10.89 19.50 -7.97
C GLY A 805 9.54 20.00 -8.48
N VAL A 806 8.70 19.09 -9.00
CA VAL A 806 7.41 19.40 -9.61
C VAL A 806 6.30 19.28 -8.57
N ARG A 807 5.77 20.39 -8.13
CA ARG A 807 4.75 20.43 -7.06
C ARG A 807 3.74 21.56 -7.28
N GLY A 808 2.61 21.42 -6.64
CA GLY A 808 1.62 22.47 -6.51
C GLY A 808 2.02 23.50 -5.43
N ASP A 809 1.57 24.74 -5.59
CA ASP A 809 1.52 25.75 -4.53
C ASP A 809 0.22 26.52 -4.69
N LEU A 810 -0.79 26.09 -3.93
CA LEU A 810 -2.18 26.59 -4.01
C LEU A 810 -2.74 26.59 -5.44
N GLY A 811 -2.50 25.50 -6.16
CA GLY A 811 -2.97 25.28 -7.52
C GLY A 811 -2.03 25.71 -8.64
N ASP A 812 -1.05 26.58 -8.37
CA ASP A 812 0.00 26.92 -9.32
C ASP A 812 1.02 25.79 -9.41
N LEU A 813 1.60 25.58 -10.59
CA LEU A 813 2.67 24.63 -10.79
C LEU A 813 4.03 25.28 -10.47
N VAL A 814 4.79 24.67 -9.57
CA VAL A 814 6.16 25.07 -9.25
C VAL A 814 7.12 23.98 -9.71
N ILE A 815 8.21 24.36 -10.39
CA ILE A 815 9.27 23.46 -10.82
C ILE A 815 10.59 23.97 -10.25
N ALA A 816 11.19 23.21 -9.35
CA ALA A 816 12.46 23.54 -8.66
C ALA A 816 13.33 22.27 -8.60
N PRO A 817 13.98 21.88 -9.72
CA PRO A 817 14.67 20.61 -9.84
C PRO A 817 15.86 20.50 -8.88
N ALA A 818 16.08 19.29 -8.37
CA ALA A 818 17.22 18.93 -7.52
C ALA A 818 17.87 17.60 -7.95
N LEU A 819 17.80 17.30 -9.26
CA LEU A 819 18.40 16.11 -9.87
C LEU A 819 19.92 16.12 -9.77
N MET A 820 20.47 14.96 -9.41
CA MET A 820 21.93 14.75 -9.40
C MET A 820 22.45 14.43 -10.83
N PRO A 821 23.74 14.64 -11.11
CA PRO A 821 24.33 14.45 -12.43
C PRO A 821 24.06 13.09 -13.08
N GLU A 822 24.05 12.03 -12.28
CA GLU A 822 23.80 10.65 -12.71
C GLU A 822 22.36 10.37 -13.13
N GLN A 823 21.42 11.25 -12.79
CA GLN A 823 20.00 11.12 -13.13
C GLN A 823 19.65 11.76 -14.49
N TYR A 824 20.65 12.20 -15.22
CA TYR A 824 20.49 12.71 -16.59
C TYR A 824 21.03 11.72 -17.62
N ASN A 825 20.37 11.61 -18.76
CA ASN A 825 20.85 10.85 -19.90
C ASN A 825 22.17 11.44 -20.47
N GLU A 826 22.69 10.82 -21.52
CA GLU A 826 23.95 11.26 -22.19
C GLU A 826 23.89 12.72 -22.68
N ASN A 827 22.70 13.18 -23.06
CA ASN A 827 22.44 14.54 -23.54
C ASN A 827 22.19 15.54 -22.40
N GLY A 828 22.31 15.13 -21.15
CA GLY A 828 22.03 16.00 -19.98
C GLY A 828 20.53 16.28 -19.81
N GLN A 829 19.66 15.35 -20.18
CA GLN A 829 18.21 15.51 -20.08
C GLN A 829 17.62 14.46 -19.15
N ALA A 830 16.59 14.86 -18.39
CA ALA A 830 15.71 13.98 -17.64
C ALA A 830 14.26 14.47 -17.80
N SER A 831 13.31 13.54 -17.90
CA SER A 831 11.91 13.89 -18.09
C SER A 831 11.00 13.20 -17.07
N LEU A 832 9.94 13.91 -16.70
CA LEU A 832 8.83 13.44 -15.89
C LEU A 832 7.53 13.65 -16.70
N THR A 833 6.75 12.57 -16.87
CA THR A 833 5.38 12.69 -17.39
C THR A 833 4.40 12.48 -16.25
N MET A 834 3.44 13.41 -16.08
CA MET A 834 2.39 13.35 -15.07
C MET A 834 1.18 14.19 -15.47
N GLU A 835 0.10 14.08 -14.70
CA GLU A 835 -1.03 15.00 -14.83
C GLU A 835 -0.96 16.11 -13.76
N PHE A 836 -1.25 17.35 -14.19
CA PHE A 836 -1.43 18.49 -13.30
C PHE A 836 -2.53 19.41 -13.83
N ALA A 837 -3.42 19.86 -12.98
CA ALA A 837 -4.59 20.69 -13.34
C ALA A 837 -5.44 20.07 -14.48
N GLY A 838 -5.54 18.72 -14.53
CA GLY A 838 -6.25 17.99 -15.59
C GLY A 838 -5.58 18.05 -16.95
N ARG A 839 -4.28 18.34 -17.01
CA ARG A 839 -3.46 18.38 -18.23
C ARG A 839 -2.34 17.37 -18.13
N LYS A 840 -2.09 16.63 -19.19
CA LYS A 840 -0.95 15.74 -19.30
C LYS A 840 0.29 16.57 -19.66
N LEU A 841 1.28 16.55 -18.76
CA LEU A 841 2.50 17.32 -18.89
C LEU A 841 3.71 16.37 -19.02
N GLU A 842 4.60 16.69 -19.97
CA GLU A 842 5.97 16.17 -20.06
C GLU A 842 6.92 17.30 -19.62
N ILE A 843 7.54 17.12 -18.46
CA ILE A 843 8.46 18.12 -17.89
C ILE A 843 9.87 17.63 -18.11
N CYS A 844 10.60 18.31 -19.02
CA CYS A 844 11.96 17.99 -19.42
C CYS A 844 12.95 18.97 -18.78
N ILE A 845 13.82 18.46 -17.91
CA ILE A 845 14.90 19.23 -17.28
C ILE A 845 16.19 19.01 -18.09
N CYS A 846 16.78 20.08 -18.58
CA CYS A 846 17.99 20.05 -19.38
C CYS A 846 19.18 20.66 -18.60
N ASN A 847 20.15 19.84 -18.27
CA ASN A 847 21.42 20.17 -17.58
C ASN A 847 22.61 19.64 -18.39
N PRO A 848 22.96 20.28 -19.53
CA PRO A 848 23.96 19.76 -20.46
C PRO A 848 25.35 19.60 -19.83
N GLU A 849 25.68 20.43 -18.86
CA GLU A 849 26.95 20.39 -18.14
C GLU A 849 26.93 19.43 -16.94
N LYS A 850 25.80 18.82 -16.66
CA LYS A 850 25.58 17.90 -15.51
C LYS A 850 26.08 18.48 -14.19
N LYS A 851 25.79 19.77 -13.94
CA LYS A 851 26.09 20.46 -12.68
C LYS A 851 25.32 19.89 -11.50
N LEU A 852 25.83 20.06 -10.31
CA LEU A 852 25.14 19.74 -9.06
C LEU A 852 23.97 20.71 -8.77
N PRO A 853 22.96 20.29 -8.00
CA PRO A 853 21.84 21.16 -7.61
C PRO A 853 22.25 22.48 -6.96
N SER A 854 23.36 22.50 -6.23
CA SER A 854 23.91 23.70 -5.61
C SER A 854 24.59 24.68 -6.60
N GLU A 855 24.86 24.24 -7.82
CA GLU A 855 25.65 24.98 -8.80
C GLU A 855 24.83 25.55 -9.95
N TYR A 856 23.73 24.89 -10.33
CA TYR A 856 22.93 25.33 -11.45
C TYR A 856 21.83 26.34 -11.09
N LYS A 857 21.45 27.12 -12.09
CA LYS A 857 20.29 28.03 -12.07
C LYS A 857 19.45 27.82 -13.29
N ILE A 858 18.18 28.17 -13.19
CA ILE A 858 17.27 28.14 -14.35
C ILE A 858 17.63 29.27 -15.31
N LYS A 859 17.93 28.90 -16.54
CA LYS A 859 18.28 29.83 -17.65
C LYS A 859 17.04 30.26 -18.40
N THR A 860 16.30 29.29 -18.95
CA THR A 860 15.11 29.52 -19.78
C THR A 860 14.07 28.44 -19.55
N VAL A 861 12.82 28.78 -19.80
CA VAL A 861 11.66 27.89 -19.69
C VAL A 861 10.78 28.01 -20.91
N TRP A 862 10.34 26.90 -21.45
CA TRP A 862 9.36 26.86 -22.55
C TRP A 862 8.16 26.02 -22.15
N CYS A 863 6.98 26.45 -22.59
CA CYS A 863 5.78 25.63 -22.63
C CYS A 863 5.43 25.39 -24.11
N ASP A 864 5.48 24.15 -24.52
CA ASP A 864 5.52 23.74 -25.92
C ASP A 864 6.65 24.49 -26.67
N GLU A 865 6.36 25.28 -27.69
CA GLU A 865 7.35 26.05 -28.44
C GLU A 865 7.47 27.51 -27.95
N LYS A 866 6.72 27.89 -26.91
CA LYS A 866 6.65 29.29 -26.46
C LYS A 866 7.54 29.50 -25.24
N GLU A 867 8.50 30.43 -25.36
CA GLU A 867 9.33 30.85 -24.22
C GLU A 867 8.48 31.59 -23.17
N MET A 868 8.67 31.21 -21.91
CA MET A 868 7.99 31.78 -20.76
C MET A 868 8.91 32.74 -20.01
N LYS A 869 8.36 33.85 -19.54
CA LYS A 869 9.11 34.80 -18.69
C LYS A 869 9.26 34.17 -17.30
N ASN A 870 10.48 33.85 -16.93
CA ASN A 870 10.80 33.41 -15.55
C ASN A 870 11.50 34.53 -14.80
N LYS A 871 11.03 34.89 -13.62
CA LYS A 871 11.59 35.95 -12.77
C LYS A 871 12.56 35.40 -11.69
N GLN A 872 12.57 34.11 -11.47
CA GLN A 872 13.33 33.47 -10.39
C GLN A 872 14.40 32.56 -11.01
N SER A 873 15.59 32.55 -10.40
CA SER A 873 16.69 31.74 -10.90
C SER A 873 16.73 30.31 -10.32
N THR A 874 15.93 30.03 -9.28
CA THR A 874 15.92 28.74 -8.56
C THR A 874 14.65 27.92 -8.77
N CYS A 875 13.56 28.54 -9.21
CA CYS A 875 12.31 27.85 -9.51
C CYS A 875 11.55 28.53 -10.63
N VAL A 876 10.64 27.76 -11.23
CA VAL A 876 9.64 28.24 -12.21
C VAL A 876 8.30 28.22 -11.53
N ARG A 877 7.48 29.26 -11.68
CA ARG A 877 6.07 29.25 -11.29
C ARG A 877 5.21 29.46 -12.53
N ILE A 878 4.25 28.57 -12.74
CA ILE A 878 3.26 28.63 -13.80
C ILE A 878 1.89 28.73 -13.14
N GLU A 879 1.23 29.86 -13.37
CA GLU A 879 -0.11 30.10 -12.81
C GLU A 879 -1.10 29.06 -13.35
N ARG A 880 -1.97 28.55 -12.49
CA ARG A 880 -2.98 27.57 -12.83
C ARG A 880 -3.84 27.96 -14.03
N GLU A 881 -4.24 29.24 -14.10
CA GLU A 881 -5.02 29.77 -15.21
C GLU A 881 -4.36 29.62 -16.59
N LEU A 882 -3.02 29.60 -16.64
CA LEU A 882 -2.27 29.37 -17.89
C LEU A 882 -2.35 27.89 -18.29
N LEU A 883 -2.24 26.98 -17.31
CA LEU A 883 -2.34 25.54 -17.55
C LEU A 883 -3.77 25.17 -18.02
N GLU A 884 -4.79 25.74 -17.42
CA GLU A 884 -6.19 25.46 -17.76
C GLU A 884 -6.57 25.89 -19.18
N LYS A 885 -5.80 26.77 -19.79
CA LYS A 885 -5.96 27.17 -21.22
C LYS A 885 -5.37 26.17 -22.21
N LEU A 886 -4.54 25.24 -21.73
CA LEU A 886 -3.95 24.21 -22.57
C LEU A 886 -5.00 23.13 -22.93
N SER A 887 -4.76 22.40 -24.04
CA SER A 887 -5.63 21.31 -24.48
C SER A 887 -5.66 20.15 -23.49
N VAL A 888 -6.83 19.58 -23.21
CA VAL A 888 -6.95 18.36 -22.40
C VAL A 888 -6.63 17.07 -23.18
N LYS A 889 -6.54 17.15 -24.52
CA LYS A 889 -6.37 15.98 -25.39
C LYS A 889 -4.91 15.73 -25.78
N GLU A 890 -4.04 16.71 -25.54
CA GLU A 890 -2.65 16.69 -25.99
C GLU A 890 -1.72 16.63 -24.77
N THR A 891 -0.55 16.05 -24.95
CA THR A 891 0.52 16.14 -23.96
C THR A 891 1.30 17.43 -24.22
N HIS A 892 1.41 18.28 -23.19
CA HIS A 892 2.14 19.54 -23.27
C HIS A 892 3.54 19.40 -22.70
N ARG A 893 4.52 19.96 -23.40
CA ARG A 893 5.92 19.87 -23.00
C ARG A 893 6.39 21.15 -22.31
N ILE A 894 6.81 21.01 -21.04
CA ILE A 894 7.47 22.07 -20.30
C ILE A 894 8.97 21.77 -20.28
N LYS A 895 9.78 22.58 -20.95
CA LYS A 895 11.23 22.43 -21.00
C LYS A 895 11.88 23.48 -20.10
N VAL A 896 12.72 23.02 -19.15
CA VAL A 896 13.49 23.86 -18.24
C VAL A 896 14.96 23.68 -18.55
N GLU A 897 15.64 24.74 -19.02
CA GLU A 897 17.08 24.73 -19.24
C GLU A 897 17.82 25.30 -18.01
N LEU A 898 18.81 24.55 -17.57
CA LEU A 898 19.71 24.92 -16.49
C LEU A 898 21.04 25.44 -17.06
N MET A 899 21.75 26.33 -16.30
CA MET A 899 23.06 26.88 -16.65
C MET A 899 24.03 26.81 -15.47
#